data_51e9b0bcc995080f9169801ebe2cfdd4
#
_entry.id   51e9b0bcc995080f9169801ebe2cfdd4
#
_cell.length_a   1.000
_cell.length_b   1.000
_cell.length_c   1.000
_cell.angle_alpha   90.00
_cell.angle_beta   90.00
_cell.angle_gamma   90.00
#
_symmetry.space_group_name_H-M   'P 1'
#
loop_
_entity.id
_entity.type
_entity.pdbx_description
1 polymer ?
#
loop_
_entity_poly.entity_id
_entity_poly.type
_entity_poly.pdbx_seq_one_letter_code
_entity_poly.pdbx_strand_id
1 'polypeptide(L)'
;MQQFVQYTILGLVLGGVYFIAASGLVVTYTTSGIFNFSQGAIAMLAAFTYWQLRWGWGWPAPLALLMVLGVLAPVLGAVLYQVVMKNLRGTSEVTKIVVSVGVMLGFLALATWIWNPTASSPRSFQKFFGANAIVEVFGVRITWHEIISFVLALGIAAGIRFLFVRTRSGVAMRAVVDDPELLELNGGRPERLATISWAGGAFLAALAGILITPITGSSMSANALTLLVIDAFAAAMFGRLKSLPRTFIGAIVLGLTNYYVVAYSPSSWTWTSAFRQSIPMIMLFIILIILPQDRLRGATVLRTRERFQMPTMRTAWIAALVLIVVVFSLQTIMQPSPMKTLAYGMTLAIIALSLVLLTGLAGEINLAALSFGAIGTIVVFHFGTTGTGLDARMTLWGIILASLVCAVVGAVVALPALRLRGLYLALATMAFGVFVSKMVLSEGNPRRLFGRDFTIFPGGTLRIPRPQIGPVDFNSDKPFLTLVTVLFALLAIGLVAIRHSGYGRRLAAMKDSPAACATLGMSVVRLKLSVFMLSAAVAGLGGVLMSAQLGAVSAERFDIFLSLSLLMVTVVGGIGYASGALMAGLFLGCSLLAMTNTLTKLGADYASIQAIFAFMISAVTVLPATIGITMGKNPSGAVTDIVKGLNEMKQARPLMFTIIGFEVGIWLLTATDVLTNWNFVILTAVNLLVIPPLGGAIMKKRAYAKAGIAPPTPAEFIGIDRAYTQHDLDEMETVLGLDALGVEAPVLHEGEPAHAPA
;
A
#
# COMPACT_ATOMS: atom_id res chain seq x y z
N MET A 1 -0.20 -34.10 -30.39
CA MET A 1 -1.64 -34.06 -30.06
C MET A 1 -1.88 -34.22 -28.55
N GLN A 2 -1.40 -35.26 -27.91
CA GLN A 2 -1.60 -35.50 -26.45
C GLN A 2 -1.07 -34.35 -25.59
N GLN A 3 0.13 -33.85 -25.85
CA GLN A 3 0.71 -32.70 -25.13
C GLN A 3 -0.16 -31.44 -25.24
N PHE A 4 -0.69 -31.13 -26.41
CA PHE A 4 -1.59 -30.00 -26.62
C PHE A 4 -2.87 -30.15 -25.79
N VAL A 5 -3.50 -31.33 -25.82
CA VAL A 5 -4.72 -31.61 -25.04
C VAL A 5 -4.43 -31.50 -23.53
N GLN A 6 -3.31 -32.03 -23.07
CA GLN A 6 -2.91 -31.99 -21.67
C GLN A 6 -2.78 -30.53 -21.17
N TYR A 7 -2.01 -29.69 -21.87
CA TYR A 7 -1.82 -28.31 -21.44
C TYR A 7 -3.08 -27.46 -21.61
N THR A 8 -3.94 -27.80 -22.58
CA THR A 8 -5.26 -27.17 -22.72
C THR A 8 -6.11 -27.45 -21.49
N ILE A 9 -6.23 -28.70 -21.06
CA ILE A 9 -7.04 -29.08 -19.90
C ILE A 9 -6.48 -28.41 -18.63
N LEU A 10 -5.18 -28.49 -18.39
CA LEU A 10 -4.55 -27.87 -17.22
C LEU A 10 -4.72 -26.33 -17.25
N GLY A 11 -4.64 -25.70 -18.41
CA GLY A 11 -4.89 -24.28 -18.62
C GLY A 11 -6.34 -23.89 -18.31
N LEU A 12 -7.30 -24.71 -18.72
CA LEU A 12 -8.72 -24.49 -18.42
C LEU A 12 -9.01 -24.61 -16.91
N VAL A 13 -8.39 -25.60 -16.24
CA VAL A 13 -8.50 -25.77 -14.79
C VAL A 13 -7.94 -24.55 -14.04
N LEU A 14 -6.71 -24.12 -14.37
CA LEU A 14 -6.10 -22.95 -13.76
C LEU A 14 -6.91 -21.69 -14.01
N GLY A 15 -7.37 -21.50 -15.26
CA GLY A 15 -8.26 -20.41 -15.65
C GLY A 15 -9.58 -20.42 -14.88
N GLY A 16 -10.14 -21.59 -14.63
CA GLY A 16 -11.31 -21.76 -13.77
C GLY A 16 -11.09 -21.27 -12.35
N VAL A 17 -9.96 -21.62 -11.74
CA VAL A 17 -9.62 -21.13 -10.38
C VAL A 17 -9.37 -19.63 -10.36
N TYR A 18 -8.67 -19.08 -11.35
CA TYR A 18 -8.53 -17.62 -11.50
C TYR A 18 -9.88 -16.91 -11.66
N PHE A 19 -10.83 -17.53 -12.35
CA PHE A 19 -12.18 -17.00 -12.46
C PHE A 19 -12.89 -16.98 -11.10
N ILE A 20 -12.77 -18.02 -10.29
CA ILE A 20 -13.37 -18.05 -8.93
C ILE A 20 -12.83 -16.88 -8.11
N ALA A 21 -11.50 -16.66 -8.08
CA ALA A 21 -10.89 -15.55 -7.38
C ALA A 21 -11.35 -14.19 -7.93
N ALA A 22 -11.35 -14.05 -9.26
CA ALA A 22 -11.75 -12.83 -9.96
C ALA A 22 -13.25 -12.49 -9.75
N SER A 23 -14.11 -13.51 -9.72
CA SER A 23 -15.55 -13.32 -9.49
C SER A 23 -15.84 -12.72 -8.11
N GLY A 24 -15.06 -13.10 -7.08
CA GLY A 24 -15.14 -12.49 -5.76
C GLY A 24 -14.80 -10.99 -5.78
N LEU A 25 -13.76 -10.59 -6.52
CA LEU A 25 -13.41 -9.17 -6.73
C LEU A 25 -14.51 -8.41 -7.47
N VAL A 26 -15.05 -8.99 -8.53
CA VAL A 26 -16.13 -8.36 -9.31
C VAL A 26 -17.38 -8.17 -8.46
N VAL A 27 -17.78 -9.17 -7.69
CA VAL A 27 -18.97 -9.11 -6.82
C VAL A 27 -18.81 -8.04 -5.74
N THR A 28 -17.67 -7.98 -5.05
CA THR A 28 -17.43 -6.97 -4.00
C THR A 28 -17.34 -5.56 -4.58
N TYR A 29 -16.65 -5.39 -5.71
CA TYR A 29 -16.51 -4.08 -6.36
C TYR A 29 -17.83 -3.56 -6.93
N THR A 30 -18.62 -4.42 -7.60
CA THR A 30 -19.91 -4.03 -8.18
C THR A 30 -21.00 -3.72 -7.16
N THR A 31 -20.79 -3.94 -5.88
CA THR A 31 -21.78 -3.66 -4.82
C THR A 31 -21.33 -2.56 -3.87
N SER A 32 -20.03 -2.38 -3.66
CA SER A 32 -19.51 -1.40 -2.69
C SER A 32 -18.77 -0.24 -3.35
N GLY A 33 -18.36 -0.38 -4.61
CA GLY A 33 -17.46 0.57 -5.27
C GLY A 33 -16.05 0.60 -4.66
N ILE A 34 -15.74 -0.34 -3.75
CA ILE A 34 -14.45 -0.42 -3.07
C ILE A 34 -13.72 -1.65 -3.60
N PHE A 35 -12.50 -1.44 -4.08
CA PHE A 35 -11.65 -2.52 -4.53
C PHE A 35 -11.00 -3.23 -3.33
N ASN A 36 -11.13 -4.55 -3.28
CA ASN A 36 -10.59 -5.36 -2.20
C ASN A 36 -9.18 -5.88 -2.52
N PHE A 37 -8.14 -5.14 -2.10
CA PHE A 37 -6.76 -5.62 -2.19
C PHE A 37 -6.48 -6.82 -1.27
N SER A 38 -7.25 -6.97 -0.19
CA SER A 38 -7.07 -8.08 0.75
C SER A 38 -7.64 -9.42 0.24
N GLN A 39 -8.21 -9.46 -0.98
CA GLN A 39 -8.80 -10.68 -1.55
C GLN A 39 -7.82 -11.86 -1.56
N GLY A 40 -6.57 -11.64 -2.00
CA GLY A 40 -5.53 -12.66 -1.98
C GLY A 40 -5.11 -13.06 -0.57
N ALA A 41 -5.07 -12.11 0.36
CA ALA A 41 -4.76 -12.40 1.76
C ALA A 41 -5.87 -13.20 2.46
N ILE A 42 -7.14 -12.99 2.08
CA ILE A 42 -8.26 -13.84 2.53
C ILE A 42 -8.10 -15.27 1.97
N ALA A 43 -7.75 -15.39 0.69
CA ALA A 43 -7.45 -16.69 0.06
C ALA A 43 -6.30 -17.42 0.79
N MET A 44 -5.24 -16.71 1.11
CA MET A 44 -4.10 -17.19 1.87
C MET A 44 -4.50 -17.68 3.27
N LEU A 45 -5.21 -16.83 4.06
CA LEU A 45 -5.66 -17.20 5.40
C LEU A 45 -6.54 -18.45 5.38
N ALA A 46 -7.46 -18.55 4.42
CA ALA A 46 -8.33 -19.71 4.26
C ALA A 46 -7.54 -20.98 3.94
N ALA A 47 -6.54 -20.90 3.05
CA ALA A 47 -5.69 -22.05 2.73
C ALA A 47 -4.87 -22.51 3.95
N PHE A 48 -4.27 -21.57 4.70
CA PHE A 48 -3.51 -21.90 5.92
C PHE A 48 -4.42 -22.45 7.02
N THR A 49 -5.63 -21.89 7.20
CA THR A 49 -6.59 -22.41 8.19
C THR A 49 -7.09 -23.79 7.81
N TYR A 50 -7.40 -24.03 6.52
CA TYR A 50 -7.77 -25.35 6.04
C TYR A 50 -6.64 -26.37 6.29
N TRP A 51 -5.39 -25.99 6.01
CA TRP A 51 -4.23 -26.81 6.31
C TRP A 51 -4.15 -27.16 7.81
N GLN A 52 -4.34 -26.16 8.69
CA GLN A 52 -4.29 -26.34 10.15
C GLN A 52 -5.37 -27.32 10.64
N LEU A 53 -6.60 -27.15 10.16
CA LEU A 53 -7.71 -28.03 10.55
C LEU A 53 -7.47 -29.46 10.05
N ARG A 54 -7.05 -29.61 8.77
CA ARG A 54 -6.94 -30.91 8.13
C ARG A 54 -5.73 -31.71 8.60
N TRP A 55 -4.56 -31.13 8.59
CA TRP A 55 -3.29 -31.81 8.89
C TRP A 55 -2.74 -31.44 10.28
N GLY A 56 -2.97 -30.23 10.77
CA GLY A 56 -2.55 -29.84 12.11
C GLY A 56 -3.40 -30.46 13.22
N TRP A 57 -4.73 -30.47 13.04
CA TRP A 57 -5.67 -30.98 14.03
C TRP A 57 -6.33 -32.32 13.62
N GLY A 58 -6.05 -32.84 12.43
CA GLY A 58 -6.55 -34.15 11.98
C GLY A 58 -8.05 -34.19 11.64
N TRP A 59 -8.71 -33.06 11.40
CA TRP A 59 -10.12 -33.01 11.05
C TRP A 59 -10.40 -33.70 9.71
N PRO A 60 -11.57 -34.35 9.51
CA PRO A 60 -11.96 -34.85 8.21
C PRO A 60 -12.10 -33.71 7.21
N ALA A 61 -11.66 -33.92 5.95
CA ALA A 61 -11.63 -32.88 4.92
C ALA A 61 -12.99 -32.18 4.71
N PRO A 62 -14.16 -32.87 4.66
CA PRO A 62 -15.45 -32.21 4.50
C PRO A 62 -15.79 -31.23 5.64
N LEU A 63 -15.47 -31.60 6.88
CA LEU A 63 -15.71 -30.75 8.05
C LEU A 63 -14.79 -29.53 8.05
N ALA A 64 -13.50 -29.71 7.73
CA ALA A 64 -12.55 -28.61 7.60
C ALA A 64 -12.97 -27.62 6.48
N LEU A 65 -13.43 -28.13 5.32
CA LEU A 65 -13.96 -27.30 4.23
C LEU A 65 -15.22 -26.55 4.65
N LEU A 66 -16.16 -27.22 5.30
CA LEU A 66 -17.40 -26.59 5.78
C LEU A 66 -17.10 -25.48 6.78
N MET A 67 -16.17 -25.69 7.71
CA MET A 67 -15.77 -24.68 8.69
C MET A 67 -15.12 -23.47 8.02
N VAL A 68 -14.18 -23.69 7.10
CA VAL A 68 -13.45 -22.59 6.45
C VAL A 68 -14.36 -21.86 5.44
N LEU A 69 -15.06 -22.58 4.58
CA LEU A 69 -15.86 -21.97 3.52
C LEU A 69 -17.24 -21.55 4.00
N GLY A 70 -17.89 -22.33 4.88
CA GLY A 70 -19.24 -22.06 5.36
C GLY A 70 -19.30 -21.03 6.49
N VAL A 71 -18.27 -20.95 7.34
CA VAL A 71 -18.28 -20.09 8.53
C VAL A 71 -17.20 -19.04 8.46
N LEU A 72 -15.92 -19.44 8.46
CA LEU A 72 -14.81 -18.50 8.65
C LEU A 72 -14.75 -17.44 7.54
N ALA A 73 -14.76 -17.84 6.28
CA ALA A 73 -14.62 -16.91 5.18
C ALA A 73 -15.80 -15.93 5.04
N PRO A 74 -17.08 -16.38 5.08
CA PRO A 74 -18.21 -15.45 5.06
C PRO A 74 -18.24 -14.50 6.25
N VAL A 75 -17.96 -14.99 7.47
CA VAL A 75 -17.91 -14.14 8.67
C VAL A 75 -16.78 -13.12 8.55
N LEU A 76 -15.59 -13.54 8.12
CA LEU A 76 -14.46 -12.62 7.91
C LEU A 76 -14.82 -11.53 6.91
N GLY A 77 -15.44 -11.88 5.78
CA GLY A 77 -15.88 -10.91 4.78
C GLY A 77 -16.94 -9.94 5.31
N ALA A 78 -17.91 -10.43 6.05
CA ALA A 78 -18.97 -9.61 6.67
C ALA A 78 -18.40 -8.65 7.71
N VAL A 79 -17.54 -9.14 8.61
CA VAL A 79 -16.87 -8.33 9.64
C VAL A 79 -15.98 -7.27 9.00
N LEU A 80 -15.19 -7.65 7.98
CA LEU A 80 -14.33 -6.72 7.26
C LEU A 80 -15.12 -5.56 6.65
N TYR A 81 -16.28 -5.87 6.06
CA TYR A 81 -17.14 -4.83 5.53
C TYR A 81 -17.71 -3.94 6.62
N GLN A 82 -18.31 -4.51 7.65
CA GLN A 82 -19.00 -3.74 8.69
C GLN A 82 -18.05 -2.88 9.55
N VAL A 83 -16.87 -3.41 9.89
CA VAL A 83 -15.93 -2.73 10.79
C VAL A 83 -15.04 -1.74 10.03
N VAL A 84 -14.61 -2.08 8.81
CA VAL A 84 -13.60 -1.32 8.09
C VAL A 84 -14.18 -0.62 6.86
N MET A 85 -14.74 -1.37 5.91
CA MET A 85 -15.03 -0.85 4.58
C MET A 85 -16.25 0.07 4.52
N LYS A 86 -17.23 -0.15 5.39
CA LYS A 86 -18.42 0.71 5.51
C LYS A 86 -18.02 2.17 5.77
N ASN A 87 -17.03 2.39 6.64
CA ASN A 87 -16.57 3.71 7.04
C ASN A 87 -15.77 4.44 5.94
N LEU A 88 -15.44 3.76 4.84
CA LEU A 88 -14.72 4.33 3.71
C LEU A 88 -15.62 4.93 2.62
N ARG A 89 -16.94 4.83 2.78
CA ARG A 89 -17.88 5.48 1.85
C ARG A 89 -17.69 6.99 1.92
N GLY A 90 -17.59 7.64 0.76
CA GLY A 90 -17.37 9.08 0.68
C GLY A 90 -15.89 9.53 0.85
N THR A 91 -14.98 8.65 1.27
CA THR A 91 -13.55 8.99 1.38
C THR A 91 -12.84 8.97 0.02
N SER A 92 -11.62 9.54 -0.02
CA SER A 92 -10.80 9.57 -1.23
C SER A 92 -10.42 8.17 -1.71
N GLU A 93 -10.19 8.01 -3.02
CA GLU A 93 -9.72 6.71 -3.56
C GLU A 93 -8.38 6.27 -2.96
N VAL A 94 -7.50 7.23 -2.65
CA VAL A 94 -6.22 6.96 -1.97
C VAL A 94 -6.47 6.31 -0.61
N THR A 95 -7.38 6.86 0.19
CA THR A 95 -7.74 6.31 1.51
C THR A 95 -8.30 4.89 1.39
N LYS A 96 -9.21 4.64 0.44
CA LYS A 96 -9.77 3.30 0.21
C LYS A 96 -8.70 2.27 -0.14
N ILE A 97 -7.76 2.63 -1.00
CA ILE A 97 -6.65 1.76 -1.41
C ILE A 97 -5.73 1.50 -0.21
N VAL A 98 -5.31 2.55 0.49
CA VAL A 98 -4.39 2.45 1.63
C VAL A 98 -4.97 1.57 2.75
N VAL A 99 -6.24 1.75 3.09
CA VAL A 99 -6.90 0.93 4.12
C VAL A 99 -7.03 -0.53 3.66
N SER A 100 -7.40 -0.77 2.41
CA SER A 100 -7.52 -2.13 1.87
C SER A 100 -6.16 -2.84 1.79
N VAL A 101 -5.09 -2.12 1.44
CA VAL A 101 -3.70 -2.60 1.50
C VAL A 101 -3.28 -2.85 2.95
N GLY A 102 -3.65 -1.96 3.88
CA GLY A 102 -3.41 -2.15 5.32
C GLY A 102 -4.01 -3.46 5.84
N VAL A 103 -5.25 -3.77 5.45
CA VAL A 103 -5.90 -5.05 5.79
C VAL A 103 -5.14 -6.23 5.19
N MET A 104 -4.71 -6.13 3.93
CA MET A 104 -3.91 -7.17 3.26
C MET A 104 -2.61 -7.45 4.01
N LEU A 105 -1.86 -6.40 4.36
CA LEU A 105 -0.61 -6.53 5.12
C LEU A 105 -0.85 -7.04 6.54
N GLY A 106 -1.95 -6.64 7.18
CA GLY A 106 -2.36 -7.16 8.48
C GLY A 106 -2.64 -8.66 8.47
N PHE A 107 -3.34 -9.14 7.46
CA PHE A 107 -3.59 -10.58 7.29
C PHE A 107 -2.32 -11.35 6.94
N LEU A 108 -1.41 -10.77 6.16
CA LEU A 108 -0.11 -11.37 5.86
C LEU A 108 0.74 -11.50 7.14
N ALA A 109 0.82 -10.43 7.93
CA ALA A 109 1.53 -10.44 9.20
C ALA A 109 0.89 -11.41 10.22
N LEU A 110 -0.44 -11.49 10.27
CA LEU A 110 -1.17 -12.46 11.09
C LEU A 110 -0.83 -13.90 10.68
N ALA A 111 -0.79 -14.20 9.39
CA ALA A 111 -0.46 -15.53 8.90
C ALA A 111 0.99 -15.90 9.22
N THR A 112 1.93 -14.98 9.07
CA THR A 112 3.34 -15.23 9.44
C THR A 112 3.50 -15.43 10.94
N TRP A 113 2.72 -14.73 11.75
CA TRP A 113 2.72 -14.92 13.19
C TRP A 113 2.17 -16.30 13.63
N ILE A 114 0.98 -16.69 13.12
CA ILE A 114 0.32 -17.94 13.54
C ILE A 114 1.07 -19.17 13.02
N TRP A 115 1.46 -19.13 11.75
CA TRP A 115 1.99 -20.32 11.08
C TRP A 115 3.49 -20.28 10.82
N ASN A 116 4.13 -19.11 10.90
CA ASN A 116 5.57 -18.89 10.66
C ASN A 116 6.10 -19.75 9.47
N PRO A 117 5.59 -19.55 8.24
CA PRO A 117 5.97 -20.36 7.09
C PRO A 117 7.39 -19.97 6.64
N THR A 118 8.39 -20.66 7.20
CA THR A 118 9.80 -20.50 6.82
C THR A 118 10.17 -21.46 5.70
N ALA A 119 11.23 -21.15 4.94
CA ALA A 119 11.75 -22.04 3.90
C ALA A 119 12.23 -23.39 4.46
N SER A 120 12.64 -23.45 5.73
CA SER A 120 13.10 -24.67 6.43
C SER A 120 11.96 -25.61 6.85
N SER A 121 10.71 -25.13 6.87
CA SER A 121 9.54 -25.95 7.18
C SER A 121 8.40 -25.60 6.21
N PRO A 122 8.52 -25.95 4.93
CA PRO A 122 7.50 -25.66 3.96
C PRO A 122 6.24 -26.46 4.27
N ARG A 123 5.12 -25.76 4.40
CA ARG A 123 3.81 -26.41 4.53
C ARG A 123 3.24 -26.66 3.16
N SER A 124 2.68 -27.86 2.97
CA SER A 124 2.03 -28.23 1.73
C SER A 124 0.78 -29.03 2.03
N PHE A 125 -0.19 -29.01 1.14
CA PHE A 125 -1.25 -29.98 1.20
C PHE A 125 -1.48 -30.65 -0.15
N GLN A 126 -1.88 -31.92 -0.06
CA GLN A 126 -2.05 -32.79 -1.21
C GLN A 126 -3.35 -32.46 -1.94
N LYS A 127 -3.41 -32.84 -3.21
CA LYS A 127 -4.63 -32.80 -4.02
C LYS A 127 -5.73 -33.62 -3.33
N PHE A 128 -6.99 -33.21 -3.52
CA PHE A 128 -8.14 -33.97 -3.04
C PHE A 128 -8.08 -35.40 -3.59
N PHE A 129 -8.37 -36.37 -2.74
CA PHE A 129 -8.28 -37.81 -3.02
C PHE A 129 -6.86 -38.33 -3.30
N GLY A 130 -5.82 -37.50 -3.08
CA GLY A 130 -4.41 -37.86 -3.28
C GLY A 130 -3.92 -37.69 -4.72
N ALA A 131 -2.60 -37.80 -4.89
CA ALA A 131 -1.96 -37.62 -6.20
C ALA A 131 -2.22 -38.78 -7.17
N ASN A 132 -2.55 -39.97 -6.64
CA ASN A 132 -2.75 -41.20 -7.41
C ASN A 132 -4.20 -41.40 -7.88
N ALA A 133 -5.14 -40.55 -7.46
CA ALA A 133 -6.52 -40.60 -7.92
C ALA A 133 -6.62 -39.89 -9.28
N ILE A 134 -6.26 -40.61 -10.35
CA ILE A 134 -6.13 -40.15 -11.71
C ILE A 134 -7.27 -40.72 -12.56
N VAL A 135 -7.82 -39.88 -13.44
CA VAL A 135 -8.77 -40.27 -14.50
C VAL A 135 -8.10 -40.00 -15.84
N GLU A 136 -8.22 -40.93 -16.76
CA GLU A 136 -7.77 -40.73 -18.14
C GLU A 136 -8.88 -40.11 -18.99
N VAL A 137 -8.69 -38.91 -19.46
CA VAL A 137 -9.61 -38.19 -20.36
C VAL A 137 -8.87 -37.88 -21.65
N PHE A 138 -9.32 -38.41 -22.79
CA PHE A 138 -8.67 -38.26 -24.10
C PHE A 138 -7.19 -38.68 -24.11
N GLY A 139 -6.83 -39.73 -23.35
CA GLY A 139 -5.44 -40.22 -23.23
C GLY A 139 -4.53 -39.33 -22.37
N VAL A 140 -5.10 -38.39 -21.62
CA VAL A 140 -4.38 -37.52 -20.69
C VAL A 140 -4.76 -37.87 -19.25
N ARG A 141 -3.75 -37.96 -18.39
CA ARG A 141 -3.94 -38.24 -16.96
C ARG A 141 -4.27 -36.95 -16.20
N ILE A 142 -5.48 -36.88 -15.65
CA ILE A 142 -6.00 -35.73 -14.89
C ILE A 142 -6.36 -36.21 -13.49
N THR A 143 -6.05 -35.40 -12.47
CA THR A 143 -6.43 -35.74 -11.09
C THR A 143 -7.87 -35.31 -10.79
N TRP A 144 -8.54 -35.99 -9.87
CA TRP A 144 -9.87 -35.61 -9.40
C TRP A 144 -9.94 -34.18 -8.88
N HIS A 145 -8.87 -33.70 -8.26
CA HIS A 145 -8.77 -32.31 -7.80
C HIS A 145 -8.94 -31.31 -8.94
N GLU A 146 -8.33 -31.56 -10.08
CA GLU A 146 -8.40 -30.70 -11.27
C GLU A 146 -9.82 -30.69 -11.87
N ILE A 147 -10.45 -31.88 -11.96
CA ILE A 147 -11.82 -32.03 -12.44
C ILE A 147 -12.80 -31.28 -11.53
N ILE A 148 -12.71 -31.48 -10.21
CA ILE A 148 -13.56 -30.81 -9.23
C ILE A 148 -13.36 -29.29 -9.31
N SER A 149 -12.11 -28.82 -9.42
CA SER A 149 -11.83 -27.38 -9.54
C SER A 149 -12.50 -26.74 -10.76
N PHE A 150 -12.45 -27.41 -11.91
CA PHE A 150 -13.07 -26.93 -13.13
C PHE A 150 -14.61 -26.99 -13.08
N VAL A 151 -15.19 -28.08 -12.57
CA VAL A 151 -16.64 -28.21 -12.39
C VAL A 151 -17.18 -27.17 -11.42
N LEU A 152 -16.47 -26.93 -10.30
CA LEU A 152 -16.81 -25.87 -9.35
C LEU A 152 -16.76 -24.49 -10.00
N ALA A 153 -15.75 -24.23 -10.83
CA ALA A 153 -15.63 -22.94 -11.53
C ALA A 153 -16.83 -22.71 -12.47
N LEU A 154 -17.25 -23.72 -13.22
CA LEU A 154 -18.44 -23.66 -14.08
C LEU A 154 -19.72 -23.50 -13.26
N GLY A 155 -19.85 -24.25 -12.17
CA GLY A 155 -21.01 -24.15 -11.26
C GLY A 155 -21.12 -22.75 -10.64
N ILE A 156 -20.01 -22.17 -10.22
CA ILE A 156 -19.95 -20.79 -9.69
C ILE A 156 -20.28 -19.78 -10.78
N ALA A 157 -19.75 -19.94 -12.00
CA ALA A 157 -20.06 -19.06 -13.12
C ALA A 157 -21.56 -19.04 -13.42
N ALA A 158 -22.18 -20.24 -13.47
CA ALA A 158 -23.61 -20.40 -13.68
C ALA A 158 -24.42 -19.83 -12.50
N GLY A 159 -24.02 -20.16 -11.25
CA GLY A 159 -24.70 -19.72 -10.03
C GLY A 159 -24.68 -18.20 -9.85
N ILE A 160 -23.51 -17.56 -10.03
CA ILE A 160 -23.43 -16.10 -9.94
C ILE A 160 -24.21 -15.43 -11.07
N ARG A 161 -24.14 -15.96 -12.31
CA ARG A 161 -24.96 -15.45 -13.42
C ARG A 161 -26.45 -15.56 -13.11
N PHE A 162 -26.91 -16.70 -12.59
CA PHE A 162 -28.30 -16.90 -12.18
C PHE A 162 -28.69 -15.89 -11.09
N LEU A 163 -27.86 -15.75 -10.06
CA LEU A 163 -28.09 -14.80 -8.97
C LEU A 163 -28.23 -13.35 -9.50
N PHE A 164 -27.28 -12.89 -10.32
CA PHE A 164 -27.31 -11.50 -10.80
C PHE A 164 -28.42 -11.21 -11.83
N VAL A 165 -28.83 -12.20 -12.63
CA VAL A 165 -29.80 -11.99 -13.73
C VAL A 165 -31.23 -12.32 -13.31
N ARG A 166 -31.43 -13.36 -12.48
CA ARG A 166 -32.72 -13.94 -12.19
C ARG A 166 -33.26 -13.66 -10.79
N THR A 167 -32.46 -13.17 -9.86
CA THR A 167 -32.90 -12.95 -8.48
C THR A 167 -33.10 -11.46 -8.15
N ARG A 168 -34.06 -11.17 -7.25
CA ARG A 168 -34.29 -9.81 -6.74
C ARG A 168 -33.06 -9.23 -6.07
N SER A 169 -32.34 -10.05 -5.30
CA SER A 169 -31.10 -9.64 -4.64
C SER A 169 -30.02 -9.23 -5.64
N GLY A 170 -29.88 -9.96 -6.76
CA GLY A 170 -28.91 -9.62 -7.80
C GLY A 170 -29.23 -8.32 -8.54
N VAL A 171 -30.53 -8.05 -8.77
CA VAL A 171 -30.99 -6.77 -9.33
C VAL A 171 -30.69 -5.63 -8.35
N ALA A 172 -31.01 -5.82 -7.07
CA ALA A 172 -30.73 -4.84 -6.02
C ALA A 172 -29.21 -4.59 -5.84
N MET A 173 -28.37 -5.64 -5.93
CA MET A 173 -26.90 -5.50 -5.91
C MET A 173 -26.36 -4.63 -7.05
N ARG A 174 -26.98 -4.67 -8.23
CA ARG A 174 -26.61 -3.77 -9.33
C ARG A 174 -27.09 -2.35 -9.10
N ALA A 175 -28.30 -2.19 -8.59
CA ALA A 175 -28.89 -0.88 -8.30
C ALA A 175 -28.10 -0.10 -7.21
N VAL A 176 -27.52 -0.80 -6.22
CA VAL A 176 -26.68 -0.16 -5.17
C VAL A 176 -25.52 0.64 -5.76
N VAL A 177 -24.96 0.21 -6.90
CA VAL A 177 -23.81 0.88 -7.52
C VAL A 177 -24.20 2.12 -8.29
N ASP A 178 -25.37 2.05 -8.93
CA ASP A 178 -25.83 3.16 -9.76
C ASP A 178 -26.35 4.32 -8.88
N ASP A 179 -27.20 4.00 -7.90
CA ASP A 179 -27.73 4.98 -6.95
C ASP A 179 -28.18 4.29 -5.65
N PRO A 180 -27.35 4.30 -4.60
CA PRO A 180 -27.69 3.69 -3.31
C PRO A 180 -28.83 4.42 -2.60
N GLU A 181 -28.97 5.75 -2.77
CA GLU A 181 -30.01 6.57 -2.13
C GLU A 181 -31.37 6.24 -2.75
N LEU A 182 -31.44 6.15 -4.08
CA LEU A 182 -32.65 5.76 -4.79
C LEU A 182 -33.09 4.33 -4.43
N LEU A 183 -32.15 3.41 -4.23
CA LEU A 183 -32.47 2.05 -3.76
C LEU A 183 -33.06 2.08 -2.35
N GLU A 184 -32.53 2.92 -1.48
CA GLU A 184 -33.01 3.04 -0.09
C GLU A 184 -34.43 3.60 -0.04
N LEU A 185 -34.71 4.62 -0.85
CA LEU A 185 -36.07 5.18 -1.03
C LEU A 185 -37.07 4.13 -1.54
N ASN A 186 -36.61 3.12 -2.30
CA ASN A 186 -37.43 2.01 -2.75
C ASN A 186 -37.48 0.82 -1.76
N GLY A 187 -37.10 1.04 -0.48
CA GLY A 187 -37.12 0.02 0.58
C GLY A 187 -35.96 -0.98 0.54
N GLY A 188 -34.97 -0.80 -0.33
CA GLY A 188 -33.77 -1.59 -0.35
C GLY A 188 -32.85 -1.25 0.83
N ARG A 189 -31.96 -2.19 1.19
CA ARG A 189 -30.96 -1.98 2.27
C ARG A 189 -29.56 -2.12 1.69
N PRO A 190 -28.94 -1.03 1.20
CA PRO A 190 -27.63 -1.06 0.54
C PRO A 190 -26.55 -1.72 1.38
N GLU A 191 -26.54 -1.46 2.70
CA GLU A 191 -25.54 -2.00 3.62
C GLU A 191 -25.61 -3.52 3.76
N ARG A 192 -26.83 -4.09 3.85
CA ARG A 192 -26.99 -5.54 3.93
C ARG A 192 -26.54 -6.23 2.64
N LEU A 193 -26.85 -5.63 1.50
CA LEU A 193 -26.42 -6.16 0.20
C LEU A 193 -24.90 -6.13 0.06
N ALA A 194 -24.27 -5.05 0.47
CA ALA A 194 -22.80 -4.94 0.48
C ALA A 194 -22.19 -5.96 1.45
N THR A 195 -22.73 -6.13 2.66
CA THR A 195 -22.25 -7.15 3.63
C THR A 195 -22.32 -8.56 3.04
N ILE A 196 -23.44 -8.92 2.42
CA ILE A 196 -23.63 -10.24 1.77
C ILE A 196 -22.64 -10.41 0.60
N SER A 197 -22.41 -9.35 -0.16
CA SER A 197 -21.45 -9.39 -1.28
C SER A 197 -20.01 -9.56 -0.81
N TRP A 198 -19.62 -8.94 0.30
CA TRP A 198 -18.30 -9.11 0.90
C TRP A 198 -18.14 -10.50 1.51
N ALA A 199 -19.17 -11.02 2.17
CA ALA A 199 -19.20 -12.40 2.66
C ALA A 199 -19.05 -13.42 1.52
N GLY A 200 -19.82 -13.23 0.42
CA GLY A 200 -19.71 -14.07 -0.78
C GLY A 200 -18.37 -13.91 -1.49
N GLY A 201 -17.82 -12.70 -1.57
CA GLY A 201 -16.50 -12.45 -2.13
C GLY A 201 -15.37 -13.12 -1.35
N ALA A 202 -15.45 -13.09 -0.01
CA ALA A 202 -14.51 -13.79 0.85
C ALA A 202 -14.63 -15.33 0.74
N PHE A 203 -15.85 -15.86 0.62
CA PHE A 203 -16.07 -17.28 0.32
C PHE A 203 -15.40 -17.69 -1.00
N LEU A 204 -15.55 -16.90 -2.06
CA LEU A 204 -14.94 -17.17 -3.37
C LEU A 204 -13.41 -17.06 -3.32
N ALA A 205 -12.88 -16.10 -2.57
CA ALA A 205 -11.44 -15.98 -2.31
C ALA A 205 -10.89 -17.21 -1.59
N ALA A 206 -11.56 -17.62 -0.52
CA ALA A 206 -11.19 -18.80 0.26
C ALA A 206 -11.19 -20.08 -0.58
N LEU A 207 -12.23 -20.27 -1.38
CA LEU A 207 -12.33 -21.40 -2.27
C LEU A 207 -11.20 -21.42 -3.31
N ALA A 208 -10.95 -20.27 -3.95
CA ALA A 208 -9.85 -20.14 -4.90
C ALA A 208 -8.47 -20.45 -4.24
N GLY A 209 -8.23 -19.94 -3.03
CA GLY A 209 -7.00 -20.20 -2.28
C GLY A 209 -6.77 -21.67 -1.96
N ILE A 210 -7.83 -22.38 -1.56
CA ILE A 210 -7.76 -23.82 -1.28
C ILE A 210 -7.53 -24.64 -2.56
N LEU A 211 -8.19 -24.27 -3.66
CA LEU A 211 -8.09 -24.99 -4.93
C LEU A 211 -6.75 -24.75 -5.64
N ILE A 212 -6.20 -23.53 -5.58
CA ILE A 212 -4.98 -23.19 -6.35
C ILE A 212 -3.73 -23.79 -5.72
N THR A 213 -3.69 -23.91 -4.40
CA THR A 213 -2.48 -24.33 -3.67
C THR A 213 -1.89 -25.64 -4.17
N PRO A 214 -2.66 -26.76 -4.35
CA PRO A 214 -2.12 -28.01 -4.88
C PRO A 214 -1.83 -27.99 -6.39
N ILE A 215 -2.38 -27.01 -7.13
CA ILE A 215 -2.18 -26.88 -8.58
C ILE A 215 -0.86 -26.18 -8.90
N THR A 216 -0.53 -25.13 -8.13
CA THR A 216 0.66 -24.30 -8.40
C THR A 216 1.95 -24.83 -7.79
N GLY A 217 1.87 -25.76 -6.87
CA GLY A 217 3.01 -26.38 -6.24
C GLY A 217 2.69 -26.83 -4.81
N SER A 218 3.49 -27.79 -4.31
CA SER A 218 3.22 -28.38 -3.01
C SER A 218 3.53 -27.47 -1.82
N SER A 219 4.30 -26.40 -2.00
CA SER A 219 4.68 -25.49 -0.89
C SER A 219 3.78 -24.28 -0.80
N MET A 220 3.24 -24.04 0.41
CA MET A 220 2.41 -22.86 0.71
C MET A 220 3.30 -21.67 1.03
N SER A 221 3.25 -20.66 0.22
CA SER A 221 3.89 -19.37 0.48
C SER A 221 2.83 -18.31 0.78
N ALA A 222 2.94 -17.66 1.94
CA ALA A 222 2.02 -16.58 2.31
C ALA A 222 2.05 -15.44 1.29
N ASN A 223 3.26 -15.05 0.85
CA ASN A 223 3.44 -13.99 -0.14
C ASN A 223 2.82 -14.37 -1.50
N ALA A 224 3.08 -15.60 -1.99
CA ALA A 224 2.57 -16.04 -3.28
C ALA A 224 1.04 -16.12 -3.32
N LEU A 225 0.42 -16.66 -2.26
CA LEU A 225 -1.04 -16.72 -2.16
C LEU A 225 -1.68 -15.35 -2.00
N THR A 226 -1.04 -14.42 -1.28
CA THR A 226 -1.51 -13.04 -1.18
C THR A 226 -1.49 -12.34 -2.54
N LEU A 227 -0.47 -12.59 -3.37
CA LEU A 227 -0.36 -12.02 -4.71
C LEU A 227 -1.35 -12.62 -5.74
N LEU A 228 -2.09 -13.67 -5.40
CA LEU A 228 -3.20 -14.20 -6.21
C LEU A 228 -4.25 -13.11 -6.56
N VAL A 229 -4.32 -12.05 -5.75
CA VAL A 229 -5.17 -10.89 -6.07
C VAL A 229 -4.83 -10.25 -7.41
N ILE A 230 -3.57 -10.29 -7.84
CA ILE A 230 -3.12 -9.71 -9.11
C ILE A 230 -3.58 -10.57 -10.28
N ASP A 231 -3.47 -11.90 -10.15
CA ASP A 231 -3.94 -12.85 -11.17
C ASP A 231 -5.46 -12.75 -11.34
N ALA A 232 -6.17 -12.72 -10.23
CA ALA A 232 -7.61 -12.50 -10.20
C ALA A 232 -8.00 -11.15 -10.81
N PHE A 233 -7.21 -10.12 -10.54
CA PHE A 233 -7.44 -8.79 -11.07
C PHE A 233 -7.19 -8.72 -12.59
N ALA A 234 -6.12 -9.34 -13.08
CA ALA A 234 -5.85 -9.42 -14.50
C ALA A 234 -7.03 -10.04 -15.27
N ALA A 235 -7.61 -11.13 -14.73
CA ALA A 235 -8.81 -11.73 -15.26
C ALA A 235 -10.05 -10.82 -15.16
N ALA A 236 -10.25 -10.16 -14.01
CA ALA A 236 -11.40 -9.28 -13.77
C ALA A 236 -11.38 -8.03 -14.66
N MET A 237 -10.20 -7.54 -15.02
CA MET A 237 -10.02 -6.39 -15.93
C MET A 237 -10.49 -6.66 -17.35
N PHE A 238 -10.44 -7.89 -17.82
CA PHE A 238 -11.06 -8.28 -19.08
C PHE A 238 -12.57 -7.96 -19.09
N GLY A 239 -13.23 -8.16 -17.95
CA GLY A 239 -14.62 -7.81 -17.70
C GLY A 239 -14.86 -6.37 -17.25
N ARG A 240 -13.80 -5.51 -17.16
CA ARG A 240 -13.85 -4.15 -16.63
C ARG A 240 -14.43 -4.09 -15.22
N LEU A 241 -14.20 -5.11 -14.40
CA LEU A 241 -14.79 -5.26 -13.05
C LEU A 241 -16.33 -5.20 -13.02
N LYS A 242 -17.01 -5.31 -14.17
CA LYS A 242 -18.48 -5.22 -14.28
C LYS A 242 -19.10 -6.45 -14.92
N SER A 243 -18.40 -7.13 -15.82
CA SER A 243 -18.96 -8.22 -16.62
C SER A 243 -18.35 -9.57 -16.28
N LEU A 244 -19.08 -10.40 -15.54
CA LEU A 244 -18.65 -11.76 -15.19
C LEU A 244 -18.36 -12.68 -16.39
N PRO A 245 -19.16 -12.68 -17.48
CA PRO A 245 -18.84 -13.51 -18.65
C PRO A 245 -17.50 -13.13 -19.30
N ARG A 246 -17.22 -11.84 -19.42
CA ARG A 246 -15.92 -11.38 -19.95
C ARG A 246 -14.77 -11.71 -18.99
N THR A 247 -14.99 -11.59 -17.68
CA THR A 247 -14.03 -12.03 -16.65
C THR A 247 -13.71 -13.52 -16.78
N PHE A 248 -14.72 -14.36 -17.06
CA PHE A 248 -14.51 -15.79 -17.31
C PHE A 248 -13.60 -16.03 -18.53
N ILE A 249 -13.87 -15.35 -19.64
CA ILE A 249 -13.03 -15.43 -20.83
C ILE A 249 -11.59 -14.99 -20.52
N GLY A 250 -11.43 -13.86 -19.81
CA GLY A 250 -10.11 -13.36 -19.40
C GLY A 250 -9.35 -14.36 -18.52
N ALA A 251 -10.02 -14.99 -17.58
CA ALA A 251 -9.43 -16.01 -16.71
C ALA A 251 -8.98 -17.25 -17.49
N ILE A 252 -9.80 -17.72 -18.43
CA ILE A 252 -9.45 -18.85 -19.30
C ILE A 252 -8.26 -18.51 -20.19
N VAL A 253 -8.25 -17.33 -20.83
CA VAL A 253 -7.12 -16.86 -21.63
C VAL A 253 -5.84 -16.83 -20.79
N LEU A 254 -5.92 -16.30 -19.57
CA LEU A 254 -4.77 -16.26 -18.63
C LEU A 254 -4.26 -17.66 -18.29
N GLY A 255 -5.15 -18.60 -17.95
CA GLY A 255 -4.80 -19.96 -17.60
C GLY A 255 -4.16 -20.72 -18.79
N LEU A 256 -4.75 -20.60 -19.99
CA LEU A 256 -4.22 -21.23 -21.20
C LEU A 256 -2.84 -20.65 -21.57
N THR A 257 -2.70 -19.33 -21.56
CA THR A 257 -1.42 -18.67 -21.87
C THR A 257 -0.32 -19.12 -20.90
N ASN A 258 -0.66 -19.26 -19.60
CA ASN A 258 0.28 -19.70 -18.56
C ASN A 258 0.84 -21.10 -18.86
N TYR A 259 0.00 -22.04 -19.27
CA TYR A 259 0.45 -23.39 -19.57
C TYR A 259 1.06 -23.54 -20.97
N TYR A 260 0.56 -22.83 -21.98
CA TYR A 260 1.14 -22.90 -23.32
C TYR A 260 2.55 -22.28 -23.40
N VAL A 261 2.80 -21.22 -22.64
CA VAL A 261 4.16 -20.67 -22.53
C VAL A 261 5.14 -21.73 -22.01
N VAL A 262 4.75 -22.49 -20.99
CA VAL A 262 5.62 -23.57 -20.48
C VAL A 262 5.79 -24.69 -21.50
N ALA A 263 4.72 -25.08 -22.18
CA ALA A 263 4.70 -26.20 -23.11
C ALA A 263 5.53 -25.97 -24.37
N TYR A 264 5.50 -24.74 -24.88
CA TYR A 264 6.03 -24.40 -26.19
C TYR A 264 7.24 -23.47 -26.16
N SER A 265 7.67 -23.01 -24.98
CA SER A 265 8.93 -22.26 -24.87
C SER A 265 10.12 -23.15 -25.19
N PRO A 266 11.09 -22.68 -25.98
CA PRO A 266 12.32 -23.42 -26.22
C PRO A 266 13.05 -23.76 -24.91
N SER A 267 13.58 -24.98 -24.81
CA SER A 267 14.34 -25.43 -23.63
C SER A 267 15.61 -24.60 -23.37
N SER A 268 16.08 -23.89 -24.40
CA SER A 268 17.20 -22.95 -24.30
C SER A 268 16.86 -21.66 -23.54
N TRP A 269 15.57 -21.38 -23.31
CA TRP A 269 15.13 -20.17 -22.61
C TRP A 269 15.13 -20.41 -21.10
N THR A 270 16.20 -20.04 -20.45
CA THR A 270 16.37 -20.16 -18.98
C THR A 270 15.37 -19.28 -18.20
N TRP A 271 14.80 -18.26 -18.80
CA TRP A 271 13.88 -17.30 -18.19
C TRP A 271 12.38 -17.66 -18.32
N THR A 272 12.05 -18.85 -18.86
CA THR A 272 10.66 -19.28 -19.09
C THR A 272 9.84 -19.30 -17.80
N SER A 273 10.42 -19.74 -16.68
CA SER A 273 9.74 -19.78 -15.38
C SER A 273 9.39 -18.38 -14.86
N ALA A 274 10.31 -17.43 -14.99
CA ALA A 274 10.10 -16.02 -14.63
C ALA A 274 9.06 -15.35 -15.51
N PHE A 275 9.10 -15.63 -16.83
CA PHE A 275 8.14 -15.13 -17.79
C PHE A 275 6.72 -15.66 -17.50
N ARG A 276 6.60 -16.97 -17.23
CA ARG A 276 5.32 -17.58 -16.84
C ARG A 276 4.68 -16.86 -15.63
N GLN A 277 5.47 -16.61 -14.58
CA GLN A 277 4.99 -15.91 -13.39
C GLN A 277 4.61 -14.44 -13.67
N SER A 278 5.12 -13.86 -14.74
CA SER A 278 4.87 -12.47 -15.15
C SER A 278 3.70 -12.31 -16.13
N ILE A 279 3.13 -13.40 -16.66
CA ILE A 279 2.04 -13.36 -17.65
C ILE A 279 0.82 -12.55 -17.15
N PRO A 280 0.32 -12.73 -15.91
CA PRO A 280 -0.83 -11.96 -15.43
C PRO A 280 -0.58 -10.45 -15.47
N MET A 281 0.64 -10.02 -15.10
CA MET A 281 1.03 -8.62 -15.07
C MET A 281 1.14 -8.04 -16.48
N ILE A 282 1.74 -8.79 -17.40
CA ILE A 282 1.86 -8.39 -18.81
C ILE A 282 0.46 -8.29 -19.42
N MET A 283 -0.40 -9.28 -19.22
CA MET A 283 -1.76 -9.30 -19.70
C MET A 283 -2.56 -8.11 -19.12
N LEU A 284 -2.43 -7.85 -17.83
CA LEU A 284 -3.08 -6.70 -17.21
C LEU A 284 -2.62 -5.39 -17.86
N PHE A 285 -1.32 -5.22 -18.06
CA PHE A 285 -0.75 -4.02 -18.65
C PHE A 285 -1.26 -3.81 -20.08
N ILE A 286 -1.30 -4.87 -20.88
CA ILE A 286 -1.84 -4.85 -22.26
C ILE A 286 -3.31 -4.47 -22.26
N ILE A 287 -4.12 -5.09 -21.37
CA ILE A 287 -5.56 -4.79 -21.27
C ILE A 287 -5.76 -3.33 -20.91
N LEU A 288 -5.00 -2.80 -19.94
CA LEU A 288 -5.12 -1.41 -19.52
C LEU A 288 -4.76 -0.41 -20.63
N ILE A 289 -3.84 -0.77 -21.53
CA ILE A 289 -3.52 0.06 -22.71
C ILE A 289 -4.65 0.02 -23.76
N ILE A 290 -5.23 -1.17 -23.97
CA ILE A 290 -6.23 -1.38 -25.04
C ILE A 290 -7.63 -0.90 -24.59
N LEU A 291 -7.89 -0.87 -23.28
CA LEU A 291 -9.23 -0.59 -22.75
C LEU A 291 -9.68 0.83 -23.14
N PRO A 292 -10.82 0.98 -23.84
CA PRO A 292 -11.36 2.30 -24.11
C PRO A 292 -11.81 2.98 -22.83
N GLN A 293 -11.52 4.27 -22.71
CA GLN A 293 -11.97 5.09 -21.57
C GLN A 293 -13.50 5.13 -21.53
N ASP A 294 -14.08 4.82 -20.38
CA ASP A 294 -15.46 5.21 -20.13
C ASP A 294 -15.51 6.74 -20.18
N ARG A 295 -16.39 7.28 -21.03
CA ARG A 295 -16.59 8.73 -21.18
C ARG A 295 -16.82 9.31 -19.79
N LEU A 296 -16.14 10.42 -19.52
CA LEU A 296 -16.20 11.21 -18.29
C LEU A 296 -17.64 11.60 -17.93
N ARG A 297 -18.45 10.68 -17.46
CA ARG A 297 -19.63 11.03 -16.69
C ARG A 297 -19.11 11.41 -15.32
N GLY A 298 -19.15 12.69 -15.03
CA GLY A 298 -18.79 13.23 -13.73
C GLY A 298 -19.68 12.60 -12.66
N ALA A 299 -19.15 11.61 -11.96
CA ALA A 299 -19.60 11.38 -10.62
C ALA A 299 -19.21 12.66 -9.86
N THR A 300 -20.18 13.47 -9.53
CA THR A 300 -20.07 14.53 -8.52
C THR A 300 -19.80 13.83 -7.19
N VAL A 301 -18.58 13.37 -7.00
CA VAL A 301 -18.09 13.04 -5.68
C VAL A 301 -17.95 14.38 -4.97
N LEU A 302 -18.78 14.64 -3.98
CA LEU A 302 -18.55 15.65 -2.96
C LEU A 302 -17.16 15.37 -2.39
N ARG A 303 -16.14 15.99 -2.99
CA ARG A 303 -14.77 15.88 -2.50
C ARG A 303 -14.71 16.70 -1.23
N THR A 304 -14.58 16.05 -0.10
CA THR A 304 -14.09 16.70 1.10
C THR A 304 -12.81 17.42 0.74
N ARG A 305 -12.87 18.74 0.77
CA ARG A 305 -11.75 19.63 0.41
C ARG A 305 -10.69 19.46 1.49
N GLU A 306 -9.73 18.59 1.27
CA GLU A 306 -8.55 18.50 2.12
C GLU A 306 -7.78 19.82 2.00
N ARG A 307 -7.99 20.74 2.95
CA ARG A 307 -7.22 21.98 3.03
C ARG A 307 -5.81 21.66 3.59
N PHE A 308 -4.89 21.29 2.73
CA PHE A 308 -3.48 21.24 3.09
C PHE A 308 -2.94 22.67 3.23
N GLN A 309 -2.60 23.08 4.43
CA GLN A 309 -1.87 24.33 4.64
C GLN A 309 -0.48 24.22 4.02
N MET A 310 -0.19 25.07 3.04
CA MET A 310 1.09 25.02 2.35
C MET A 310 2.19 25.62 3.24
N PRO A 311 3.28 24.88 3.51
CA PRO A 311 4.43 25.46 4.20
C PRO A 311 5.06 26.54 3.31
N THR A 312 5.51 27.64 3.93
CA THR A 312 6.23 28.69 3.21
C THR A 312 7.66 28.25 2.89
N MET A 313 8.29 28.85 1.90
CA MET A 313 9.69 28.55 1.57
C MET A 313 10.62 28.79 2.77
N ARG A 314 10.35 29.82 3.60
CA ARG A 314 11.12 30.08 4.82
C ARG A 314 11.01 28.94 5.83
N THR A 315 9.81 28.41 6.07
CA THR A 315 9.62 27.28 6.97
C THR A 315 10.30 26.02 6.43
N ALA A 316 10.32 25.81 5.11
CA ALA A 316 11.02 24.67 4.50
C ALA A 316 12.54 24.74 4.73
N TRP A 317 13.17 25.90 4.52
CA TRP A 317 14.58 26.10 4.77
C TRP A 317 14.93 25.94 6.25
N ILE A 318 14.13 26.51 7.17
CA ILE A 318 14.33 26.37 8.62
C ILE A 318 14.22 24.90 9.03
N ALA A 319 13.18 24.18 8.56
CA ALA A 319 12.99 22.76 8.87
C ALA A 319 14.15 21.90 8.34
N ALA A 320 14.64 22.19 7.13
CA ALA A 320 15.79 21.52 6.54
C ALA A 320 17.06 21.76 7.36
N LEU A 321 17.32 23.00 7.76
CA LEU A 321 18.46 23.34 8.59
C LEU A 321 18.39 22.65 9.96
N VAL A 322 17.21 22.68 10.61
CA VAL A 322 16.97 21.99 11.89
C VAL A 322 17.23 20.50 11.75
N LEU A 323 16.72 19.86 10.70
CA LEU A 323 16.96 18.43 10.45
C LEU A 323 18.45 18.12 10.32
N ILE A 324 19.19 18.91 9.53
CA ILE A 324 20.63 18.73 9.33
C ILE A 324 21.39 18.91 10.66
N VAL A 325 21.08 19.95 11.43
CA VAL A 325 21.72 20.22 12.72
C VAL A 325 21.42 19.09 13.72
N VAL A 326 20.16 18.63 13.79
CA VAL A 326 19.77 17.51 14.68
C VAL A 326 20.53 16.24 14.32
N VAL A 327 20.55 15.86 13.05
CA VAL A 327 21.25 14.64 12.61
C VAL A 327 22.75 14.76 12.84
N PHE A 328 23.33 15.94 12.58
CA PHE A 328 24.76 16.19 12.84
C PHE A 328 25.09 16.09 14.35
N SER A 329 24.23 16.63 15.21
CA SER A 329 24.36 16.50 16.66
C SER A 329 24.27 15.05 17.12
N LEU A 330 23.31 14.29 16.57
CA LEU A 330 23.13 12.86 16.86
C LEU A 330 24.35 12.03 16.49
N GLN A 331 25.07 12.38 15.41
CA GLN A 331 26.29 11.68 14.99
C GLN A 331 27.44 11.77 16.01
N THR A 332 27.42 12.74 16.90
CA THR A 332 28.44 12.86 17.96
C THR A 332 28.26 11.88 19.09
N ILE A 333 27.02 11.41 19.29
CA ILE A 333 26.60 10.55 20.40
C ILE A 333 26.39 9.11 19.96
N MET A 334 25.86 8.93 18.74
CA MET A 334 25.42 7.61 18.26
C MET A 334 26.60 6.68 17.96
N GLN A 335 26.45 5.42 18.39
CA GLN A 335 27.32 4.33 17.97
C GLN A 335 27.09 3.97 16.48
N PRO A 336 28.02 3.24 15.83
CA PRO A 336 27.92 2.91 14.40
C PRO A 336 26.63 2.15 14.00
N SER A 337 26.14 1.22 14.84
CA SER A 337 24.98 0.41 14.51
C SER A 337 23.67 1.22 14.42
N PRO A 338 23.28 2.03 15.43
CA PRO A 338 22.14 2.95 15.31
C PRO A 338 22.28 3.97 14.18
N MET A 339 23.52 4.42 13.89
CA MET A 339 23.80 5.36 12.81
C MET A 339 23.47 4.74 11.43
N LYS A 340 23.83 3.47 11.21
CA LYS A 340 23.47 2.71 10.01
C LYS A 340 21.96 2.59 9.86
N THR A 341 21.27 2.34 10.96
CA THR A 341 19.81 2.24 10.99
C THR A 341 19.15 3.57 10.64
N LEU A 342 19.66 4.68 11.19
CA LEU A 342 19.16 6.02 10.86
C LEU A 342 19.39 6.36 9.40
N ALA A 343 20.57 6.04 8.86
CA ALA A 343 20.88 6.24 7.45
C ALA A 343 19.93 5.43 6.55
N TYR A 344 19.62 4.18 6.92
CA TYR A 344 18.64 3.36 6.22
C TYR A 344 17.24 3.99 6.25
N GLY A 345 16.78 4.47 7.40
CA GLY A 345 15.52 5.21 7.54
C GLY A 345 15.46 6.45 6.67
N MET A 346 16.58 7.22 6.60
CA MET A 346 16.66 8.40 5.73
C MET A 346 16.62 8.05 4.23
N THR A 347 17.21 6.92 3.81
CA THR A 347 17.08 6.48 2.40
C THR A 347 15.66 6.08 2.05
N LEU A 348 14.94 5.40 2.96
CA LEU A 348 13.52 5.12 2.79
C LEU A 348 12.68 6.41 2.76
N ALA A 349 13.05 7.44 3.54
CA ALA A 349 12.40 8.75 3.49
C ALA A 349 12.56 9.42 2.12
N ILE A 350 13.69 9.29 1.44
CA ILE A 350 13.89 9.77 0.06
C ILE A 350 12.92 9.02 -0.89
N ILE A 351 12.81 7.69 -0.76
CA ILE A 351 11.87 6.92 -1.58
C ILE A 351 10.42 7.37 -1.29
N ALA A 352 10.07 7.57 -0.01
CA ALA A 352 8.76 8.07 0.39
C ALA A 352 8.45 9.47 -0.16
N LEU A 353 9.47 10.33 -0.30
CA LEU A 353 9.32 11.66 -0.89
C LEU A 353 8.86 11.59 -2.35
N SER A 354 9.26 10.55 -3.10
CA SER A 354 8.76 10.30 -4.45
C SER A 354 7.24 10.05 -4.48
N LEU A 355 6.71 9.41 -3.42
CA LEU A 355 5.27 9.18 -3.26
C LEU A 355 4.53 10.46 -2.91
N VAL A 356 5.11 11.33 -2.08
CA VAL A 356 4.55 12.66 -1.79
C VAL A 356 4.45 13.49 -3.07
N LEU A 357 5.46 13.46 -3.91
CA LEU A 357 5.48 14.16 -5.19
C LEU A 357 4.34 13.70 -6.11
N LEU A 358 4.18 12.39 -6.27
CA LEU A 358 3.20 11.83 -7.20
C LEU A 358 1.79 11.81 -6.59
N THR A 359 1.62 11.22 -5.42
CA THR A 359 0.30 11.05 -4.80
C THR A 359 -0.17 12.35 -4.12
N GLY A 360 0.75 13.05 -3.46
CA GLY A 360 0.44 14.30 -2.76
C GLY A 360 0.10 15.45 -3.69
N LEU A 361 0.94 15.72 -4.70
CA LEU A 361 0.76 16.86 -5.60
C LEU A 361 -0.13 16.54 -6.80
N ALA A 362 0.04 15.39 -7.43
CA ALA A 362 -0.68 15.04 -8.66
C ALA A 362 -1.94 14.19 -8.42
N GLY A 363 -2.11 13.61 -7.22
CA GLY A 363 -3.24 12.74 -6.90
C GLY A 363 -3.17 11.36 -7.56
N GLU A 364 -2.02 10.97 -8.08
CA GLU A 364 -1.80 9.69 -8.76
C GLU A 364 -1.08 8.71 -7.82
N ILE A 365 -1.51 7.45 -7.78
CA ILE A 365 -1.00 6.48 -6.82
C ILE A 365 0.05 5.59 -7.46
N ASN A 366 1.22 5.46 -6.80
CA ASN A 366 2.27 4.53 -7.18
C ASN A 366 2.48 3.49 -6.07
N LEU A 367 2.18 2.22 -6.38
CA LEU A 367 2.37 1.10 -5.45
C LEU A 367 3.74 0.41 -5.60
N ALA A 368 4.57 0.82 -6.57
CA ALA A 368 5.84 0.17 -6.91
C ALA A 368 7.07 1.08 -6.72
N ALA A 369 7.09 1.92 -5.69
CA ALA A 369 8.19 2.87 -5.50
C ALA A 369 9.56 2.17 -5.35
N LEU A 370 9.63 1.06 -4.61
CA LEU A 370 10.87 0.28 -4.44
C LEU A 370 11.31 -0.44 -5.71
N SER A 371 10.42 -0.72 -6.64
CA SER A 371 10.80 -1.34 -7.92
C SER A 371 11.63 -0.39 -8.78
N PHE A 372 11.37 0.92 -8.73
CA PHE A 372 12.25 1.92 -9.32
C PHE A 372 13.60 1.97 -8.59
N GLY A 373 13.59 1.81 -7.26
CA GLY A 373 14.83 1.67 -6.47
C GLY A 373 15.67 0.46 -6.91
N ALA A 374 15.02 -0.68 -7.17
CA ALA A 374 15.69 -1.88 -7.70
C ALA A 374 16.33 -1.63 -9.07
N ILE A 375 15.58 -1.00 -9.99
CA ILE A 375 16.10 -0.67 -11.33
C ILE A 375 17.29 0.28 -11.22
N GLY A 376 17.22 1.32 -10.40
CA GLY A 376 18.34 2.24 -10.15
C GLY A 376 19.56 1.51 -9.60
N THR A 377 19.37 0.59 -8.67
CA THR A 377 20.44 -0.24 -8.10
C THR A 377 21.11 -1.13 -9.16
N ILE A 378 20.34 -1.77 -10.03
CA ILE A 378 20.87 -2.58 -11.13
C ILE A 378 21.68 -1.72 -12.10
N VAL A 379 21.19 -0.54 -12.46
CA VAL A 379 21.91 0.39 -13.36
C VAL A 379 23.23 0.83 -12.74
N VAL A 380 23.26 1.17 -11.46
CA VAL A 380 24.52 1.54 -10.78
C VAL A 380 25.47 0.36 -10.73
N PHE A 381 24.99 -0.83 -10.41
CA PHE A 381 25.83 -2.02 -10.37
C PHE A 381 26.56 -2.28 -11.70
N HIS A 382 25.87 -2.15 -12.83
CA HIS A 382 26.44 -2.47 -14.15
C HIS A 382 27.20 -1.31 -14.80
N PHE A 383 26.81 -0.07 -14.53
CA PHE A 383 27.30 1.11 -15.27
C PHE A 383 27.84 2.23 -14.37
N GLY A 384 27.59 2.16 -13.07
CA GLY A 384 27.90 3.26 -12.14
C GLY A 384 29.02 2.97 -11.17
N THR A 385 29.64 1.78 -11.21
CA THR A 385 30.75 1.40 -10.34
C THR A 385 32.06 1.39 -11.08
N THR A 386 33.12 1.87 -10.41
CA THR A 386 34.50 1.78 -10.89
C THR A 386 35.33 1.01 -9.87
N GLY A 387 36.33 0.26 -10.33
CA GLY A 387 37.11 -0.65 -9.49
C GLY A 387 36.46 -2.02 -9.30
N THR A 388 37.16 -2.94 -8.65
CA THR A 388 36.72 -4.32 -8.41
C THR A 388 36.90 -4.69 -6.93
N GLY A 389 36.02 -5.57 -6.42
CA GLY A 389 36.13 -6.08 -5.06
C GLY A 389 35.90 -5.03 -3.97
N LEU A 390 36.85 -4.88 -3.04
CA LEU A 390 36.77 -3.95 -1.92
C LEU A 390 37.08 -2.50 -2.32
N ASP A 391 37.77 -2.30 -3.45
CA ASP A 391 38.12 -0.98 -3.99
C ASP A 391 37.07 -0.43 -4.92
N ALA A 392 35.96 -1.15 -5.10
CA ALA A 392 34.84 -0.68 -5.89
C ALA A 392 34.24 0.60 -5.27
N ARG A 393 33.97 1.60 -6.13
CA ARG A 393 33.41 2.89 -5.73
C ARG A 393 32.26 3.26 -6.66
N MET A 394 31.23 3.86 -6.09
CA MET A 394 30.14 4.39 -6.89
C MET A 394 30.46 5.79 -7.38
N THR A 395 30.31 6.00 -8.67
CA THR A 395 30.55 7.31 -9.30
C THR A 395 29.29 8.18 -9.24
N LEU A 396 29.46 9.50 -9.18
CA LEU A 396 28.35 10.45 -9.28
C LEU A 396 27.59 10.26 -10.61
N TRP A 397 28.34 9.97 -11.69
CA TRP A 397 27.77 9.71 -13.01
C TRP A 397 26.82 8.50 -13.02
N GLY A 398 27.18 7.45 -12.27
CA GLY A 398 26.31 6.28 -12.09
C GLY A 398 25.00 6.62 -11.39
N ILE A 399 25.01 7.48 -10.39
CA ILE A 399 23.82 7.94 -9.67
C ILE A 399 22.90 8.74 -10.61
N ILE A 400 23.48 9.66 -11.40
CA ILE A 400 22.73 10.46 -12.36
C ILE A 400 22.11 9.56 -13.44
N LEU A 401 22.89 8.62 -14.00
CA LEU A 401 22.42 7.68 -15.01
C LEU A 401 21.29 6.81 -14.47
N ALA A 402 21.42 6.28 -13.25
CA ALA A 402 20.36 5.49 -12.61
C ALA A 402 19.06 6.29 -12.46
N SER A 403 19.15 7.53 -11.99
CA SER A 403 18.00 8.41 -11.85
C SER A 403 17.34 8.71 -13.20
N LEU A 404 18.13 8.93 -14.25
CA LEU A 404 17.64 9.17 -15.61
C LEU A 404 16.96 7.93 -16.20
N VAL A 405 17.57 6.74 -16.05
CA VAL A 405 16.96 5.48 -16.51
C VAL A 405 15.66 5.23 -15.77
N CYS A 406 15.61 5.45 -14.44
CA CYS A 406 14.36 5.34 -13.68
C CYS A 406 13.31 6.34 -14.16
N ALA A 407 13.69 7.58 -14.54
CA ALA A 407 12.76 8.54 -15.12
C ALA A 407 12.18 8.03 -16.46
N VAL A 408 13.00 7.45 -17.33
CA VAL A 408 12.54 6.88 -18.61
C VAL A 408 11.63 5.68 -18.39
N VAL A 409 11.98 4.77 -17.47
CA VAL A 409 11.12 3.64 -17.11
C VAL A 409 9.80 4.16 -16.49
N GLY A 410 9.86 5.19 -15.65
CA GLY A 410 8.67 5.86 -15.13
C GLY A 410 7.78 6.44 -16.22
N ALA A 411 8.35 6.99 -17.29
CA ALA A 411 7.60 7.43 -18.47
C ALA A 411 6.87 6.27 -19.15
N VAL A 412 7.55 5.12 -19.33
CA VAL A 412 6.94 3.92 -19.94
C VAL A 412 5.79 3.39 -19.07
N VAL A 413 6.00 3.29 -17.76
CA VAL A 413 4.96 2.86 -16.82
C VAL A 413 3.79 3.84 -16.77
N ALA A 414 4.05 5.12 -17.01
CA ALA A 414 3.01 6.15 -17.07
C ALA A 414 2.16 6.06 -18.35
N LEU A 415 2.59 5.39 -19.43
CA LEU A 415 1.80 5.30 -20.68
C LEU A 415 0.38 4.76 -20.48
N PRO A 416 0.16 3.63 -19.79
CA PRO A 416 -1.21 3.22 -19.41
C PRO A 416 -1.87 4.24 -18.49
N ALA A 417 -1.09 4.85 -17.57
CA ALA A 417 -1.57 5.84 -16.63
C ALA A 417 -2.17 7.10 -17.28
N LEU A 418 -1.72 7.45 -18.49
CA LEU A 418 -2.26 8.58 -19.23
C LEU A 418 -3.74 8.43 -19.55
N ARG A 419 -4.20 7.19 -19.68
CA ARG A 419 -5.58 6.82 -20.00
C ARG A 419 -6.38 6.40 -18.76
N LEU A 420 -5.71 6.06 -17.64
CA LEU A 420 -6.32 5.51 -16.45
C LEU A 420 -6.36 6.55 -15.32
N ARG A 421 -7.27 6.35 -14.37
CA ARG A 421 -7.43 7.21 -13.20
C ARG A 421 -7.58 6.36 -11.95
N GLY A 422 -7.13 6.90 -10.82
CA GLY A 422 -7.37 6.35 -9.49
C GLY A 422 -6.94 4.89 -9.37
N LEU A 423 -7.89 4.01 -9.13
CA LEU A 423 -7.68 2.59 -8.89
C LEU A 423 -6.91 1.88 -10.00
N TYR A 424 -7.25 2.12 -11.27
CA TYR A 424 -6.63 1.40 -12.40
C TYR A 424 -5.15 1.69 -12.53
N LEU A 425 -4.75 2.93 -12.23
CA LEU A 425 -3.34 3.31 -12.21
C LEU A 425 -2.58 2.66 -11.05
N ALA A 426 -3.18 2.65 -9.85
CA ALA A 426 -2.58 1.97 -8.70
C ALA A 426 -2.31 0.50 -9.01
N LEU A 427 -3.26 -0.17 -9.64
CA LEU A 427 -3.14 -1.57 -10.02
C LEU A 427 -2.12 -1.80 -11.15
N ALA A 428 -2.01 -0.87 -12.11
CA ALA A 428 -0.96 -0.92 -13.13
C ALA A 428 0.44 -0.80 -12.52
N THR A 429 0.62 0.11 -11.55
CA THR A 429 1.92 0.26 -10.86
C THR A 429 2.21 -0.94 -9.97
N MET A 430 1.22 -1.52 -9.30
CA MET A 430 1.39 -2.75 -8.52
C MET A 430 1.80 -3.93 -9.43
N ALA A 431 1.14 -4.09 -10.56
CA ALA A 431 1.50 -5.11 -11.54
C ALA A 431 2.93 -4.92 -12.07
N PHE A 432 3.32 -3.67 -12.34
CA PHE A 432 4.71 -3.36 -12.69
C PHE A 432 5.69 -3.77 -11.58
N GLY A 433 5.35 -3.48 -10.32
CA GLY A 433 6.18 -3.87 -9.19
C GLY A 433 6.40 -5.37 -9.08
N VAL A 434 5.33 -6.15 -9.24
CA VAL A 434 5.43 -7.61 -9.24
C VAL A 434 6.13 -8.14 -10.49
N PHE A 435 5.92 -7.51 -11.65
CA PHE A 435 6.68 -7.83 -12.86
C PHE A 435 8.19 -7.65 -12.65
N VAL A 436 8.62 -6.54 -12.07
CA VAL A 436 10.04 -6.30 -11.75
C VAL A 436 10.55 -7.37 -10.77
N SER A 437 9.80 -7.67 -9.71
CA SER A 437 10.18 -8.70 -8.73
C SER A 437 10.33 -10.09 -9.36
N LYS A 438 9.39 -10.51 -10.22
CA LYS A 438 9.38 -11.85 -10.81
C LYS A 438 10.24 -12.00 -12.05
N MET A 439 10.32 -10.97 -12.90
CA MET A 439 11.01 -11.01 -14.18
C MET A 439 12.42 -10.43 -14.12
N VAL A 440 12.61 -9.31 -13.42
CA VAL A 440 13.90 -8.60 -13.39
C VAL A 440 14.79 -9.09 -12.26
N LEU A 441 14.22 -9.24 -11.06
CA LEU A 441 14.97 -9.62 -9.85
C LEU A 441 15.03 -11.15 -9.63
N SER A 442 14.49 -11.96 -10.53
CA SER A 442 14.57 -13.41 -10.42
C SER A 442 16.03 -13.89 -10.50
N GLU A 443 16.39 -14.79 -9.59
CA GLU A 443 17.76 -15.26 -9.43
C GLU A 443 18.28 -16.07 -10.64
N GLY A 444 19.58 -15.91 -10.87
CA GLY A 444 20.48 -16.97 -11.30
C GLY A 444 20.54 -17.34 -12.78
N ASN A 445 19.71 -16.82 -13.65
CA ASN A 445 19.77 -17.20 -15.05
C ASN A 445 20.51 -16.16 -15.90
N PRO A 446 21.67 -16.49 -16.47
CA PRO A 446 22.31 -15.62 -17.44
C PRO A 446 21.38 -15.44 -18.62
N ARG A 447 21.04 -14.19 -18.91
CA ARG A 447 20.22 -13.83 -20.07
C ARG A 447 21.14 -13.42 -21.21
N ARG A 448 20.97 -14.03 -22.37
CA ARG A 448 21.66 -13.57 -23.56
C ARG A 448 20.93 -12.36 -24.12
N LEU A 449 21.56 -11.20 -24.01
CA LEU A 449 21.11 -9.98 -24.65
C LEU A 449 22.15 -9.57 -25.70
N PHE A 450 21.72 -9.42 -26.96
CA PHE A 450 22.62 -9.06 -28.07
C PHE A 450 23.85 -9.95 -28.21
N GLY A 451 23.71 -11.27 -27.97
CA GLY A 451 24.79 -12.24 -28.12
C GLY A 451 25.80 -12.28 -26.95
N ARG A 452 25.60 -11.47 -25.91
CA ARG A 452 26.39 -11.49 -24.66
C ARG A 452 25.56 -12.04 -23.51
N ASP A 453 26.18 -12.85 -22.66
CA ASP A 453 25.58 -13.31 -21.43
C ASP A 453 25.53 -12.14 -20.43
N PHE A 454 24.32 -11.66 -20.16
CA PHE A 454 24.08 -10.55 -19.25
C PHE A 454 23.27 -11.02 -18.06
N THR A 455 23.91 -11.13 -16.91
CA THR A 455 23.24 -11.49 -15.65
C THR A 455 22.76 -10.22 -14.95
N ILE A 456 21.46 -9.99 -14.93
CA ILE A 456 20.89 -8.77 -14.34
C ILE A 456 21.14 -8.72 -12.82
N PHE A 457 21.03 -9.88 -12.16
CA PHE A 457 21.16 -10.02 -10.72
C PHE A 457 22.08 -11.21 -10.38
N PRO A 458 23.42 -11.07 -10.49
CA PRO A 458 24.35 -12.15 -10.33
C PRO A 458 24.42 -12.63 -8.87
N GLY A 459 24.30 -13.94 -8.66
CA GLY A 459 24.50 -14.59 -7.35
C GLY A 459 23.51 -14.24 -6.24
N GLY A 460 22.29 -13.78 -6.61
CA GLY A 460 21.23 -13.49 -5.63
C GLY A 460 21.45 -12.24 -4.78
N THR A 461 22.63 -11.59 -4.87
CA THR A 461 22.95 -10.36 -4.14
C THR A 461 23.80 -9.42 -4.98
N LEU A 462 23.47 -8.13 -5.00
CA LEU A 462 24.29 -7.08 -5.60
C LEU A 462 25.12 -6.40 -4.53
N ARG A 463 26.43 -6.30 -4.74
CA ARG A 463 27.30 -5.47 -3.91
C ARG A 463 27.35 -4.06 -4.49
N ILE A 464 26.85 -3.10 -3.71
CA ILE A 464 26.80 -1.70 -4.10
C ILE A 464 27.72 -0.91 -3.15
N PRO A 465 28.83 -0.39 -3.66
CA PRO A 465 29.73 0.44 -2.85
C PRO A 465 29.08 1.77 -2.54
N ARG A 466 29.57 2.43 -1.50
CA ARG A 466 29.16 3.80 -1.18
C ARG A 466 29.72 4.81 -2.19
N PRO A 467 29.03 5.95 -2.38
CA PRO A 467 29.45 6.94 -3.36
C PRO A 467 30.78 7.62 -2.97
N GLN A 468 31.58 7.94 -3.99
CA GLN A 468 32.70 8.86 -3.89
C GLN A 468 32.40 10.07 -4.77
N ILE A 469 32.38 11.25 -4.18
CA ILE A 469 32.07 12.50 -4.89
C ILE A 469 33.33 13.40 -4.80
N GLY A 470 34.08 13.41 -5.88
CA GLY A 470 35.38 14.13 -5.90
C GLY A 470 36.34 13.61 -4.85
N PRO A 471 36.97 14.48 -4.04
CA PRO A 471 37.88 14.08 -2.99
C PRO A 471 37.20 13.56 -1.72
N VAL A 472 35.86 13.69 -1.61
CA VAL A 472 35.12 13.29 -0.41
C VAL A 472 34.72 11.83 -0.53
N ASP A 473 35.16 11.03 0.43
CA ASP A 473 34.84 9.61 0.56
C ASP A 473 33.73 9.41 1.60
N PHE A 474 32.62 8.81 1.16
CA PHE A 474 31.48 8.51 1.98
C PHE A 474 31.46 7.06 2.51
N ASN A 475 32.60 6.37 2.52
CA ASN A 475 32.69 4.99 2.99
C ASN A 475 32.42 4.85 4.50
N SER A 476 32.67 5.89 5.28
CA SER A 476 32.33 5.89 6.70
C SER A 476 30.88 6.27 6.96
N ASP A 477 30.33 5.81 8.10
CA ASP A 477 28.90 5.96 8.40
C ASP A 477 28.49 7.42 8.63
N LYS A 478 29.35 8.26 9.25
CA LYS A 478 29.06 9.68 9.50
C LYS A 478 28.89 10.50 8.22
N PRO A 479 29.86 10.56 7.29
CA PRO A 479 29.70 11.32 6.05
C PRO A 479 28.53 10.79 5.21
N PHE A 480 28.28 9.46 5.19
CA PHE A 480 27.19 8.89 4.43
C PHE A 480 25.83 9.33 4.99
N LEU A 481 25.63 9.28 6.31
CA LEU A 481 24.41 9.77 6.95
C LEU A 481 24.19 11.27 6.67
N THR A 482 25.28 12.07 6.72
CA THR A 482 25.21 13.49 6.37
C THR A 482 24.77 13.69 4.91
N LEU A 483 25.38 12.94 3.98
CA LEU A 483 25.02 13.00 2.55
C LEU A 483 23.53 12.73 2.34
N VAL A 484 23.02 11.63 2.89
CA VAL A 484 21.63 11.24 2.71
C VAL A 484 20.66 12.25 3.34
N THR A 485 21.03 12.79 4.51
CA THR A 485 20.22 13.81 5.20
C THR A 485 20.17 15.12 4.41
N VAL A 486 21.33 15.61 3.92
CA VAL A 486 21.39 16.82 3.09
C VAL A 486 20.60 16.63 1.80
N LEU A 487 20.73 15.46 1.17
CA LEU A 487 20.01 15.16 -0.06
C LEU A 487 18.49 15.11 0.17
N PHE A 488 18.04 14.47 1.25
CA PHE A 488 16.63 14.50 1.65
C PHE A 488 16.14 15.94 1.85
N ALA A 489 16.91 16.77 2.58
CA ALA A 489 16.58 18.17 2.84
C ALA A 489 16.45 18.98 1.54
N LEU A 490 17.40 18.81 0.61
CA LEU A 490 17.36 19.48 -0.69
C LEU A 490 16.17 19.05 -1.53
N LEU A 491 15.88 17.74 -1.56
CA LEU A 491 14.70 17.22 -2.29
C LEU A 491 13.38 17.69 -1.65
N ALA A 492 13.32 17.78 -0.32
CA ALA A 492 12.16 18.31 0.40
C ALA A 492 11.94 19.82 0.10
N ILE A 493 13.00 20.62 0.08
CA ILE A 493 12.95 22.03 -0.35
C ILE A 493 12.50 22.11 -1.82
N GLY A 494 13.07 21.26 -2.69
CA GLY A 494 12.68 21.16 -4.09
C GLY A 494 11.19 20.84 -4.28
N LEU A 495 10.64 19.94 -3.45
CA LEU A 495 9.21 19.61 -3.43
C LEU A 495 8.35 20.83 -3.09
N VAL A 496 8.74 21.58 -2.06
CA VAL A 496 8.04 22.83 -1.67
C VAL A 496 8.16 23.88 -2.77
N ALA A 497 9.34 24.04 -3.38
CA ALA A 497 9.55 24.94 -4.49
C ALA A 497 8.69 24.59 -5.72
N ILE A 498 8.62 23.30 -6.08
CA ILE A 498 7.73 22.81 -7.13
C ILE A 498 6.28 23.21 -6.82
N ARG A 499 5.83 23.03 -5.58
CA ARG A 499 4.45 23.30 -5.18
C ARG A 499 4.10 24.80 -5.30
N HIS A 500 5.05 25.71 -5.03
CA HIS A 500 4.86 27.15 -5.19
C HIS A 500 5.01 27.62 -6.65
N SER A 501 5.59 26.80 -7.52
CA SER A 501 5.81 27.12 -8.92
C SER A 501 4.53 27.10 -9.78
N GLY A 502 4.60 27.64 -10.99
CA GLY A 502 3.54 27.47 -11.99
C GLY A 502 3.26 26.03 -12.39
N TYR A 503 4.28 25.15 -12.31
CA TYR A 503 4.14 23.73 -12.55
C TYR A 503 3.32 23.06 -11.45
N GLY A 504 3.60 23.36 -10.18
CA GLY A 504 2.84 22.84 -9.05
C GLY A 504 1.38 23.25 -9.04
N ARG A 505 1.09 24.51 -9.43
CA ARG A 505 -0.30 24.99 -9.59
C ARG A 505 -1.05 24.19 -10.66
N ARG A 506 -0.39 23.87 -11.79
CA ARG A 506 -0.98 23.02 -12.85
C ARG A 506 -1.23 21.60 -12.37
N LEU A 507 -0.32 21.02 -11.55
CA LEU A 507 -0.52 19.70 -10.94
C LEU A 507 -1.71 19.69 -9.98
N ALA A 508 -1.86 20.72 -9.14
CA ALA A 508 -2.99 20.88 -8.24
C ALA A 508 -4.32 21.00 -9.00
N ALA A 509 -4.36 21.84 -10.03
CA ALA A 509 -5.54 21.96 -10.90
C ALA A 509 -5.89 20.62 -11.57
N MET A 510 -4.89 19.87 -12.04
CA MET A 510 -5.08 18.54 -12.62
C MET A 510 -5.61 17.55 -11.58
N LYS A 511 -5.14 17.60 -10.34
CA LYS A 511 -5.63 16.78 -9.24
C LYS A 511 -7.10 17.03 -8.95
N ASP A 512 -7.52 18.30 -8.95
CA ASP A 512 -8.90 18.69 -8.65
C ASP A 512 -9.85 18.38 -9.81
N SER A 513 -9.55 18.82 -11.02
CA SER A 513 -10.38 18.56 -12.21
C SER A 513 -9.55 18.44 -13.49
N PRO A 514 -9.17 17.21 -13.88
CA PRO A 514 -8.49 17.00 -15.17
C PRO A 514 -9.31 17.44 -16.38
N ALA A 515 -10.66 17.37 -16.28
CA ALA A 515 -11.55 17.81 -17.34
C ALA A 515 -11.49 19.32 -17.55
N ALA A 516 -11.58 20.09 -16.46
CA ALA A 516 -11.44 21.55 -16.51
C ALA A 516 -10.04 21.97 -17.02
N CYS A 517 -8.98 21.26 -16.65
CA CYS A 517 -7.65 21.51 -17.19
C CYS A 517 -7.59 21.30 -18.71
N ALA A 518 -8.23 20.26 -19.21
CA ALA A 518 -8.28 19.98 -20.64
C ALA A 518 -9.06 21.06 -21.42
N THR A 519 -10.17 21.57 -20.89
CA THR A 519 -10.94 22.66 -21.51
C THR A 519 -10.18 23.99 -21.52
N LEU A 520 -9.29 24.20 -20.53
CA LEU A 520 -8.37 25.35 -20.50
C LEU A 520 -7.11 25.17 -21.36
N GLY A 521 -7.05 24.11 -22.19
CA GLY A 521 -5.93 23.86 -23.13
C GLY A 521 -4.68 23.27 -22.45
N MET A 522 -4.74 22.88 -21.19
CA MET A 522 -3.60 22.24 -20.53
C MET A 522 -3.45 20.78 -20.95
N SER A 523 -2.22 20.38 -21.32
CA SER A 523 -1.93 18.99 -21.65
C SER A 523 -1.81 18.14 -20.38
N VAL A 524 -2.91 17.51 -19.95
CA VAL A 524 -2.97 16.57 -18.80
C VAL A 524 -1.96 15.41 -18.99
N VAL A 525 -1.81 14.95 -20.24
CA VAL A 525 -0.86 13.88 -20.60
C VAL A 525 0.58 14.26 -20.24
N ARG A 526 1.04 15.45 -20.67
CA ARG A 526 2.41 15.93 -20.39
C ARG A 526 2.65 16.13 -18.89
N LEU A 527 1.65 16.63 -18.18
CA LEU A 527 1.73 16.84 -16.73
C LEU A 527 1.86 15.50 -15.98
N LYS A 528 1.02 14.51 -16.31
CA LYS A 528 1.11 13.17 -15.72
C LYS A 528 2.46 12.53 -16.01
N LEU A 529 2.91 12.56 -17.28
CA LEU A 529 4.17 11.97 -17.69
C LEU A 529 5.35 12.58 -16.92
N SER A 530 5.42 13.92 -16.87
CA SER A 530 6.54 14.62 -16.24
C SER A 530 6.60 14.37 -14.72
N VAL A 531 5.47 14.32 -14.01
CA VAL A 531 5.47 14.04 -12.57
C VAL A 531 5.82 12.58 -12.28
N PHE A 532 5.40 11.65 -13.13
CA PHE A 532 5.81 10.23 -13.02
C PHE A 532 7.31 10.05 -13.23
N MET A 533 7.87 10.67 -14.26
CA MET A 533 9.31 10.66 -14.51
C MET A 533 10.09 11.19 -13.31
N LEU A 534 9.68 12.32 -12.77
CA LEU A 534 10.35 12.93 -11.62
C LEU A 534 10.23 12.07 -10.36
N SER A 535 9.04 11.52 -10.10
CA SER A 535 8.82 10.59 -8.98
C SER A 535 9.69 9.33 -9.10
N ALA A 536 9.72 8.71 -10.29
CA ALA A 536 10.53 7.52 -10.54
C ALA A 536 12.04 7.80 -10.40
N ALA A 537 12.51 8.97 -10.84
CA ALA A 537 13.90 9.41 -10.66
C ALA A 537 14.28 9.52 -9.17
N VAL A 538 13.42 10.15 -8.36
CA VAL A 538 13.63 10.29 -6.91
C VAL A 538 13.57 8.93 -6.21
N ALA A 539 12.63 8.05 -6.59
CA ALA A 539 12.55 6.69 -6.06
C ALA A 539 13.79 5.86 -6.41
N GLY A 540 14.27 5.96 -7.66
CA GLY A 540 15.50 5.31 -8.12
C GLY A 540 16.73 5.79 -7.33
N LEU A 541 16.86 7.09 -7.15
CA LEU A 541 17.92 7.69 -6.35
C LEU A 541 17.91 7.18 -4.89
N GLY A 542 16.73 7.18 -4.26
CA GLY A 542 16.59 6.65 -2.90
C GLY A 542 16.94 5.17 -2.81
N GLY A 543 16.57 4.37 -3.80
CA GLY A 543 16.91 2.94 -3.88
C GLY A 543 18.40 2.67 -4.04
N VAL A 544 19.09 3.46 -4.87
CA VAL A 544 20.55 3.40 -4.99
C VAL A 544 21.24 3.69 -3.66
N LEU A 545 20.83 4.74 -2.97
CA LEU A 545 21.38 5.10 -1.66
C LEU A 545 21.05 4.07 -0.58
N MET A 546 19.84 3.49 -0.62
CA MET A 546 19.45 2.37 0.25
C MET A 546 20.37 1.17 0.04
N SER A 547 20.67 0.83 -1.19
CA SER A 547 21.54 -0.27 -1.54
C SER A 547 22.99 -0.02 -1.13
N ALA A 548 23.47 1.21 -1.32
CA ALA A 548 24.80 1.64 -0.84
C ALA A 548 24.90 1.59 0.70
N GLN A 549 23.82 1.89 1.41
CA GLN A 549 23.77 1.77 2.87
C GLN A 549 23.87 0.32 3.34
N LEU A 550 23.20 -0.60 2.65
CA LEU A 550 23.23 -2.03 2.98
C LEU A 550 24.52 -2.72 2.54
N GLY A 551 25.23 -2.16 1.54
CA GLY A 551 26.46 -2.70 0.96
C GLY A 551 26.24 -3.95 0.10
N ALA A 552 25.44 -4.91 0.57
CA ALA A 552 24.98 -6.08 -0.17
C ALA A 552 23.46 -6.16 -0.11
N VAL A 553 22.82 -6.22 -1.26
CA VAL A 553 21.37 -6.15 -1.40
C VAL A 553 20.84 -7.39 -2.13
N SER A 554 19.88 -8.08 -1.52
CA SER A 554 19.10 -9.17 -2.12
C SER A 554 17.82 -8.64 -2.78
N ALA A 555 17.27 -9.42 -3.70
CA ALA A 555 15.99 -9.13 -4.37
C ALA A 555 14.83 -8.86 -3.39
N GLU A 556 14.83 -9.55 -2.25
CA GLU A 556 13.80 -9.44 -1.21
C GLU A 556 13.71 -8.03 -0.59
N ARG A 557 14.80 -7.24 -0.62
CA ARG A 557 14.79 -5.86 -0.11
C ARG A 557 13.96 -4.90 -0.96
N PHE A 558 13.64 -5.29 -2.18
CA PHE A 558 12.78 -4.52 -3.09
C PHE A 558 11.39 -5.13 -3.24
N ASP A 559 10.96 -5.88 -2.22
CA ASP A 559 9.64 -6.52 -2.23
C ASP A 559 8.51 -5.49 -2.34
N ILE A 560 7.47 -5.88 -3.06
CA ILE A 560 6.28 -5.06 -3.25
C ILE A 560 5.57 -4.75 -1.93
N PHE A 561 5.57 -5.68 -0.96
CA PHE A 561 4.93 -5.47 0.34
C PHE A 561 5.60 -4.35 1.16
N LEU A 562 6.92 -4.20 1.06
CA LEU A 562 7.62 -3.07 1.67
C LEU A 562 7.27 -1.75 0.97
N SER A 563 7.12 -1.76 -0.37
CA SER A 563 6.67 -0.59 -1.13
C SER A 563 5.26 -0.15 -0.71
N LEU A 564 4.36 -1.12 -0.53
CA LEU A 564 2.98 -0.87 -0.06
C LEU A 564 2.96 -0.33 1.37
N SER A 565 3.80 -0.90 2.26
CA SER A 565 3.96 -0.40 3.63
C SER A 565 4.48 1.02 3.65
N LEU A 566 5.46 1.35 2.80
CA LEU A 566 6.02 2.69 2.70
C LEU A 566 4.99 3.71 2.22
N LEU A 567 4.19 3.38 1.19
CA LEU A 567 3.08 4.23 0.76
C LEU A 567 2.08 4.44 1.90
N MET A 568 1.66 3.35 2.55
CA MET A 568 0.66 3.39 3.61
C MET A 568 1.11 4.32 4.76
N VAL A 569 2.33 4.14 5.27
CA VAL A 569 2.84 4.99 6.35
C VAL A 569 3.07 6.43 5.88
N THR A 570 3.44 6.65 4.61
CA THR A 570 3.57 8.00 4.05
C THR A 570 2.20 8.71 4.00
N VAL A 571 1.15 8.01 3.62
CA VAL A 571 -0.22 8.57 3.59
C VAL A 571 -0.70 8.89 5.01
N VAL A 572 -0.46 7.98 5.97
CA VAL A 572 -0.76 8.20 7.40
C VAL A 572 0.02 9.37 7.98
N GLY A 573 1.29 9.48 7.61
CA GLY A 573 2.14 10.62 8.00
C GLY A 573 1.71 11.96 7.41
N GLY A 574 0.87 11.93 6.38
CA GLY A 574 0.39 13.10 5.65
C GLY A 574 1.02 13.21 4.26
N ILE A 575 0.33 12.64 3.28
CA ILE A 575 0.81 12.53 1.88
C ILE A 575 1.10 13.88 1.21
N GLY A 576 0.59 14.98 1.75
CA GLY A 576 0.82 16.34 1.24
C GLY A 576 2.13 16.99 1.72
N TYR A 577 2.85 16.37 2.66
CA TYR A 577 3.99 16.98 3.35
C TYR A 577 5.27 16.14 3.26
N ALA A 578 6.42 16.80 3.10
CA ALA A 578 7.73 16.14 3.16
C ALA A 578 8.00 15.51 4.55
N SER A 579 7.42 16.07 5.63
CA SER A 579 7.48 15.50 6.97
C SER A 579 6.78 14.14 7.06
N GLY A 580 5.72 13.89 6.28
CA GLY A 580 5.08 12.58 6.17
C GLY A 580 6.02 11.53 5.57
N ALA A 581 6.81 11.90 4.56
CA ALA A 581 7.84 11.04 3.99
C ALA A 581 8.96 10.74 4.99
N LEU A 582 9.42 11.76 5.73
CA LEU A 582 10.41 11.59 6.78
C LEU A 582 9.91 10.63 7.87
N MET A 583 8.69 10.84 8.35
CA MET A 583 8.04 9.98 9.33
C MET A 583 7.95 8.53 8.83
N ALA A 584 7.56 8.32 7.59
CA ALA A 584 7.44 6.98 7.01
C ALA A 584 8.79 6.26 6.94
N GLY A 585 9.83 6.95 6.46
CA GLY A 585 11.17 6.39 6.39
C GLY A 585 11.76 6.06 7.76
N LEU A 586 11.63 6.97 8.72
CA LEU A 586 12.12 6.75 10.10
C LEU A 586 11.28 5.66 10.81
N PHE A 587 9.99 5.63 10.63
CA PHE A 587 9.15 4.60 11.25
C PHE A 587 9.49 3.20 10.74
N LEU A 588 9.53 3.00 9.43
CA LEU A 588 9.83 1.68 8.84
C LEU A 588 11.30 1.31 8.95
N GLY A 589 12.22 2.27 8.77
CA GLY A 589 13.65 2.01 8.75
C GLY A 589 14.31 2.00 10.13
N CYS A 590 13.76 2.75 11.10
CA CYS A 590 14.36 2.87 12.43
C CYS A 590 13.46 2.26 13.50
N SER A 591 12.23 2.76 13.66
CA SER A 591 11.40 2.44 14.83
C SER A 591 11.01 0.96 14.89
N LEU A 592 10.56 0.37 13.78
CA LEU A 592 10.20 -1.05 13.75
C LEU A 592 11.40 -1.95 13.98
N LEU A 593 12.54 -1.64 13.36
CA LEU A 593 13.76 -2.43 13.53
C LEU A 593 14.32 -2.31 14.95
N ALA A 594 14.29 -1.11 15.50
CA ALA A 594 14.66 -0.84 16.88
C ALA A 594 13.84 -1.65 17.86
N MET A 595 12.54 -1.56 17.72
CA MET A 595 11.58 -2.23 18.60
C MET A 595 11.74 -3.75 18.53
N THR A 596 11.89 -4.30 17.33
CA THR A 596 12.14 -5.74 17.15
C THR A 596 13.47 -6.19 17.80
N ASN A 597 14.55 -5.44 17.57
CA ASN A 597 15.85 -5.78 18.15
C ASN A 597 15.84 -5.69 19.68
N THR A 598 15.19 -4.68 20.25
CA THR A 598 15.06 -4.52 21.70
C THR A 598 14.26 -5.67 22.31
N LEU A 599 13.10 -6.01 21.71
CA LEU A 599 12.27 -7.10 22.18
C LEU A 599 12.97 -8.47 22.05
N THR A 600 13.77 -8.65 21.00
CA THR A 600 14.58 -9.89 20.84
C THR A 600 15.64 -10.00 21.93
N LYS A 601 16.33 -8.91 22.28
CA LYS A 601 17.29 -8.90 23.38
C LYS A 601 16.62 -9.19 24.72
N LEU A 602 15.51 -8.50 25.02
CA LEU A 602 14.75 -8.75 26.23
C LEU A 602 14.24 -10.19 26.31
N GLY A 603 13.83 -10.79 25.19
CA GLY A 603 13.45 -12.20 25.14
C GLY A 603 14.62 -13.16 25.40
N ALA A 604 15.85 -12.78 25.03
CA ALA A 604 17.04 -13.54 25.35
C ALA A 604 17.45 -13.37 26.82
N ASP A 605 17.33 -12.16 27.39
CA ASP A 605 17.72 -11.86 28.76
C ASP A 605 16.70 -12.44 29.77
N TYR A 606 15.42 -12.53 29.41
CA TYR A 606 14.33 -13.03 30.26
C TYR A 606 13.66 -14.27 29.67
N ALA A 607 14.38 -15.42 29.68
CA ALA A 607 13.92 -16.68 29.09
C ALA A 607 12.57 -17.17 29.61
N SER A 608 12.21 -16.87 30.88
CA SER A 608 10.93 -17.26 31.50
C SER A 608 9.70 -16.62 30.83
N ILE A 609 9.84 -15.47 30.20
CA ILE A 609 8.77 -14.73 29.52
C ILE A 609 9.05 -14.49 28.05
N GLN A 610 9.96 -15.28 27.46
CA GLN A 610 10.34 -15.19 26.05
C GLN A 610 9.12 -15.27 25.10
N ALA A 611 8.11 -16.07 25.44
CA ALA A 611 6.89 -16.19 24.65
C ALA A 611 6.12 -14.85 24.54
N ILE A 612 6.14 -14.04 25.61
CA ILE A 612 5.50 -12.70 25.59
C ILE A 612 6.24 -11.76 24.64
N PHE A 613 7.58 -11.77 24.68
CA PHE A 613 8.38 -10.95 23.78
C PHE A 613 8.23 -11.39 22.32
N ALA A 614 8.17 -12.69 22.07
CA ALA A 614 7.90 -13.24 20.73
C ALA A 614 6.50 -12.78 20.21
N PHE A 615 5.49 -12.77 21.08
CA PHE A 615 4.18 -12.20 20.76
C PHE A 615 4.27 -10.71 20.46
N MET A 616 4.99 -9.94 21.29
CA MET A 616 5.17 -8.49 21.06
C MET A 616 5.90 -8.19 19.76
N ILE A 617 6.95 -8.96 19.41
CA ILE A 617 7.64 -8.82 18.12
C ILE A 617 6.65 -9.04 16.96
N SER A 618 5.81 -10.05 17.06
CA SER A 618 4.78 -10.33 16.06
C SER A 618 3.74 -9.21 15.99
N ALA A 619 3.32 -8.64 17.12
CA ALA A 619 2.44 -7.48 17.17
C ALA A 619 3.05 -6.24 16.52
N VAL A 620 4.38 -6.03 16.67
CA VAL A 620 5.10 -4.94 16.00
C VAL A 620 5.05 -5.06 14.49
N THR A 621 5.11 -6.27 13.93
CA THR A 621 5.01 -6.46 12.48
C THR A 621 3.63 -6.11 11.92
N VAL A 622 2.58 -6.14 12.75
CA VAL A 622 1.20 -5.76 12.40
C VAL A 622 0.98 -4.25 12.53
N LEU A 623 1.83 -3.52 13.26
CA LEU A 623 1.66 -2.07 13.49
C LEU A 623 1.43 -1.23 12.24
N PRO A 624 2.20 -1.38 11.14
CA PRO A 624 1.95 -0.60 9.93
C PRO A 624 0.52 -0.80 9.40
N ALA A 625 0.01 -2.03 9.44
CA ALA A 625 -1.34 -2.37 8.99
C ALA A 625 -2.43 -1.73 9.86
N THR A 626 -2.29 -1.79 11.18
CA THR A 626 -3.27 -1.18 12.10
C THR A 626 -3.30 0.34 11.94
N ILE A 627 -2.15 0.98 11.78
CA ILE A 627 -2.03 2.40 11.50
C ILE A 627 -2.75 2.74 10.17
N GLY A 628 -2.56 1.94 9.12
CA GLY A 628 -3.24 2.12 7.84
C GLY A 628 -4.77 2.05 7.95
N ILE A 629 -5.29 1.10 8.74
CA ILE A 629 -6.73 0.93 8.95
C ILE A 629 -7.35 2.11 9.70
N THR A 630 -6.62 2.70 10.66
CA THR A 630 -7.11 3.87 11.44
C THR A 630 -7.29 5.13 10.60
N MET A 631 -6.66 5.21 9.43
CA MET A 631 -6.85 6.32 8.48
C MET A 631 -8.28 6.49 7.97
N GLY A 632 -9.07 5.42 7.98
CA GLY A 632 -10.49 5.52 7.65
C GLY A 632 -11.26 6.51 8.54
N LYS A 633 -10.75 6.75 9.76
CA LYS A 633 -11.34 7.69 10.73
C LYS A 633 -10.70 9.08 10.70
N ASN A 634 -9.45 9.21 10.24
CA ASN A 634 -8.71 10.49 10.26
C ASN A 634 -7.90 10.70 8.97
N PRO A 635 -8.55 11.15 7.89
CA PRO A 635 -7.92 11.29 6.57
C PRO A 635 -6.86 12.40 6.48
N SER A 636 -6.79 13.29 7.48
CA SER A 636 -5.83 14.42 7.50
C SER A 636 -4.39 14.01 7.80
N GLY A 637 -4.16 12.81 8.34
CA GLY A 637 -2.85 12.27 8.70
C GLY A 637 -2.33 12.70 10.07
N ALA A 638 -1.48 11.86 10.67
CA ALA A 638 -0.95 12.06 12.03
C ALA A 638 -0.12 13.34 12.19
N VAL A 639 0.62 13.76 11.15
CA VAL A 639 1.45 14.98 11.20
C VAL A 639 0.59 16.23 11.37
N THR A 640 -0.60 16.27 10.77
CA THR A 640 -1.52 17.42 10.94
C THR A 640 -2.00 17.54 12.38
N ASP A 641 -2.25 16.44 13.05
CA ASP A 641 -2.68 16.44 14.46
C ASP A 641 -1.54 16.87 15.39
N ILE A 642 -0.31 16.42 15.10
CA ILE A 642 0.89 16.86 15.82
C ILE A 642 1.10 18.36 15.63
N VAL A 643 1.02 18.87 14.41
CA VAL A 643 1.19 20.31 14.12
C VAL A 643 0.07 21.15 14.75
N LYS A 644 -1.17 20.67 14.74
CA LYS A 644 -2.28 21.35 15.46
C LYS A 644 -1.99 21.37 16.96
N GLY A 645 -1.63 20.23 17.56
CA GLY A 645 -1.26 20.16 18.97
C GLY A 645 -0.12 21.12 19.34
N LEU A 646 0.94 21.18 18.54
CA LEU A 646 2.04 22.11 18.75
C LEU A 646 1.61 23.59 18.59
N ASN A 647 0.72 23.90 17.66
CA ASN A 647 0.20 25.27 17.50
C ASN A 647 -0.69 25.69 18.67
N GLU A 648 -1.51 24.79 19.19
CA GLU A 648 -2.32 25.03 20.39
C GLU A 648 -1.42 25.21 21.63
N MET A 649 -0.31 24.47 21.71
CA MET A 649 0.68 24.59 22.79
C MET A 649 1.55 25.85 22.73
N LYS A 650 1.66 26.54 21.58
CA LYS A 650 2.38 27.84 21.49
C LYS A 650 1.83 28.90 22.46
N GLN A 651 0.58 28.78 22.86
CA GLN A 651 -0.03 29.65 23.87
C GLN A 651 0.48 29.34 25.30
N ALA A 652 1.01 28.14 25.52
CA ALA A 652 1.56 27.71 26.80
C ALA A 652 3.10 27.59 26.72
N ARG A 653 3.77 28.71 26.63
CA ARG A 653 5.24 28.79 26.59
C ARG A 653 5.95 27.86 27.60
N PRO A 654 5.52 27.77 28.90
CA PRO A 654 6.19 26.91 29.86
C PRO A 654 6.15 25.41 29.46
N LEU A 655 5.06 24.93 28.88
CA LEU A 655 4.94 23.53 28.44
C LEU A 655 5.86 23.22 27.27
N MET A 656 6.02 24.17 26.33
CA MET A 656 6.99 24.02 25.24
C MET A 656 8.44 23.94 25.77
N PHE A 657 8.78 24.77 26.77
CA PHE A 657 10.11 24.71 27.42
C PHE A 657 10.33 23.39 28.18
N THR A 658 9.29 22.80 28.80
CA THR A 658 9.42 21.49 29.44
C THR A 658 9.67 20.38 28.43
N ILE A 659 9.01 20.38 27.26
CA ILE A 659 9.25 19.40 26.20
C ILE A 659 10.69 19.51 25.67
N ILE A 660 11.15 20.74 25.39
CA ILE A 660 12.52 20.99 24.95
C ILE A 660 13.53 20.59 26.04
N GLY A 661 13.27 20.96 27.28
CA GLY A 661 14.14 20.62 28.43
C GLY A 661 14.22 19.11 28.68
N PHE A 662 13.09 18.40 28.52
CA PHE A 662 13.06 16.94 28.61
C PHE A 662 13.85 16.28 27.47
N GLU A 663 13.75 16.80 26.24
CA GLU A 663 14.52 16.31 25.11
C GLU A 663 16.02 16.51 25.32
N VAL A 664 16.43 17.70 25.77
CA VAL A 664 17.83 17.99 26.12
C VAL A 664 18.32 17.09 27.26
N GLY A 665 17.47 16.82 28.25
CA GLY A 665 17.77 15.90 29.36
C GLY A 665 17.99 14.46 28.89
N ILE A 666 17.10 13.94 28.02
CA ILE A 666 17.25 12.62 27.40
C ILE A 666 18.55 12.56 26.57
N TRP A 667 18.86 13.61 25.82
CA TRP A 667 20.07 13.71 25.05
C TRP A 667 21.34 13.67 25.91
N LEU A 668 21.37 14.44 27.02
CA LEU A 668 22.47 14.43 27.98
C LEU A 668 22.65 13.07 28.65
N LEU A 669 21.59 12.42 29.07
CA LEU A 669 21.63 11.08 29.65
C LEU A 669 22.10 10.01 28.68
N THR A 670 21.83 10.19 27.42
CA THR A 670 22.36 9.30 26.37
C THR A 670 23.85 9.59 26.09
N ALA A 671 24.24 10.88 26.10
CA ALA A 671 25.63 11.28 25.93
C ALA A 671 26.56 10.80 27.07
N THR A 672 25.97 10.55 28.26
CA THR A 672 26.70 10.02 29.42
C THR A 672 26.58 8.50 29.57
N ASP A 673 26.11 7.78 28.53
CA ASP A 673 25.91 6.33 28.51
C ASP A 673 24.95 5.79 29.60
N VAL A 674 24.15 6.67 30.25
CA VAL A 674 23.11 6.25 31.22
C VAL A 674 21.92 5.66 30.51
N LEU A 675 21.56 6.21 29.34
CA LEU A 675 20.50 5.70 28.50
C LEU A 675 21.08 5.05 27.25
N THR A 676 20.51 3.91 26.88
CA THR A 676 20.84 3.27 25.61
C THR A 676 20.30 4.10 24.43
N ASN A 677 20.95 4.02 23.28
CA ASN A 677 20.52 4.73 22.07
C ASN A 677 19.06 4.43 21.68
N TRP A 678 18.57 3.24 22.02
CA TRP A 678 17.18 2.85 21.77
C TRP A 678 16.20 3.48 22.76
N ASN A 679 16.55 3.57 24.04
CA ASN A 679 15.76 4.31 25.01
C ASN A 679 15.64 5.79 24.62
N PHE A 680 16.73 6.37 24.10
CA PHE A 680 16.72 7.70 23.51
C PHE A 680 15.69 7.82 22.38
N VAL A 681 15.73 6.93 21.38
CA VAL A 681 14.79 6.98 20.24
C VAL A 681 13.34 6.83 20.70
N ILE A 682 13.05 5.90 21.62
CA ILE A 682 11.69 5.67 22.13
C ILE A 682 11.20 6.88 22.93
N LEU A 683 12.01 7.41 23.85
CA LEU A 683 11.63 8.56 24.68
C LEU A 683 11.44 9.82 23.84
N THR A 684 12.33 10.06 22.87
CA THR A 684 12.20 11.15 21.88
C THR A 684 10.91 10.99 21.05
N ALA A 685 10.64 9.79 20.56
CA ALA A 685 9.41 9.52 19.81
C ALA A 685 8.15 9.78 20.66
N VAL A 686 8.12 9.34 21.91
CA VAL A 686 7.03 9.62 22.84
C VAL A 686 6.91 11.12 23.12
N ASN A 687 8.03 11.79 23.37
CA ASN A 687 8.06 13.22 23.68
C ASN A 687 7.56 14.08 22.49
N LEU A 688 7.90 13.73 21.27
CA LEU A 688 7.55 14.53 20.08
C LEU A 688 6.24 14.12 19.42
N LEU A 689 5.86 12.84 19.47
CA LEU A 689 4.69 12.32 18.77
C LEU A 689 3.45 12.18 19.65
N VAL A 690 3.62 11.90 20.96
CA VAL A 690 2.50 11.62 21.87
C VAL A 690 2.17 12.83 22.74
N ILE A 691 3.18 13.49 23.30
CA ILE A 691 2.96 14.59 24.23
C ILE A 691 2.28 15.82 23.58
N PRO A 692 2.64 16.29 22.36
CA PRO A 692 2.00 17.45 21.77
C PRO A 692 0.51 17.28 21.47
N PRO A 693 0.03 16.19 20.86
CA PRO A 693 -1.41 16.02 20.65
C PRO A 693 -2.20 15.93 21.95
N LEU A 694 -1.68 15.20 22.93
CA LEU A 694 -2.31 15.05 24.25
C LEU A 694 -2.29 16.37 25.03
N GLY A 695 -1.15 17.06 25.05
CA GLY A 695 -1.01 18.36 25.70
C GLY A 695 -1.93 19.40 25.10
N GLY A 696 -2.02 19.46 23.77
CA GLY A 696 -2.94 20.35 23.05
C GLY A 696 -4.41 20.07 23.42
N ALA A 697 -4.82 18.80 23.43
CA ALA A 697 -6.18 18.40 23.79
C ALA A 697 -6.52 18.76 25.26
N ILE A 698 -5.59 18.53 26.21
CA ILE A 698 -5.77 18.88 27.63
C ILE A 698 -5.88 20.40 27.80
N MET A 699 -5.03 21.15 27.10
CA MET A 699 -5.04 22.61 27.19
C MET A 699 -6.30 23.21 26.59
N LYS A 700 -6.78 22.68 25.47
CA LYS A 700 -8.06 23.07 24.88
C LYS A 700 -9.20 22.84 25.87
N LYS A 701 -9.25 21.65 26.51
CA LYS A 701 -10.25 21.33 27.54
C LYS A 701 -10.17 22.29 28.74
N ARG A 702 -8.95 22.64 29.20
CA ARG A 702 -8.75 23.62 30.27
C ARG A 702 -9.14 25.04 29.87
N ALA A 703 -8.87 25.45 28.63
CA ALA A 703 -9.26 26.76 28.11
C ALA A 703 -10.78 26.91 28.06
N TYR A 704 -11.50 25.90 27.61
CA TYR A 704 -12.97 25.88 27.64
C TYR A 704 -13.52 25.92 29.07
N ALA A 705 -12.96 25.11 29.99
CA ALA A 705 -13.37 25.12 31.37
C ALA A 705 -13.12 26.49 32.08
N LYS A 706 -12.00 27.15 31.72
CA LYS A 706 -11.67 28.48 32.29
C LYS A 706 -12.54 29.59 31.69
N ALA A 707 -12.98 29.43 30.46
CA ALA A 707 -13.88 30.39 29.78
C ALA A 707 -15.36 30.18 30.20
N GLY A 708 -15.67 29.12 30.94
CA GLY A 708 -17.06 28.75 31.26
C GLY A 708 -17.88 28.29 30.05
N ILE A 709 -17.21 28.00 28.94
CA ILE A 709 -17.85 27.57 27.69
C ILE A 709 -17.81 26.04 27.61
N ALA A 710 -18.95 25.41 27.34
CA ALA A 710 -18.97 23.98 27.07
C ALA A 710 -18.09 23.68 25.83
N PRO A 711 -17.31 22.57 25.84
CA PRO A 711 -16.55 22.19 24.64
C PRO A 711 -17.51 22.07 23.47
N PRO A 712 -17.14 22.56 22.26
CA PRO A 712 -18.01 22.48 21.10
C PRO A 712 -18.38 21.03 20.84
N THR A 713 -19.66 20.78 20.71
CA THR A 713 -20.19 19.48 20.29
C THR A 713 -19.63 19.18 18.91
N PRO A 714 -19.19 17.94 18.59
CA PRO A 714 -18.81 17.59 17.24
C PRO A 714 -19.89 18.02 16.25
N ALA A 715 -19.51 18.55 15.11
CA ALA A 715 -20.45 19.11 14.13
C ALA A 715 -21.59 18.15 13.73
N GLU A 716 -21.35 16.83 13.86
CA GLU A 716 -22.32 15.76 13.62
C GLU A 716 -23.50 15.76 14.62
N PHE A 717 -23.35 16.39 15.77
CA PHE A 717 -24.38 16.41 16.83
C PHE A 717 -24.99 17.80 17.06
N ILE A 718 -24.53 18.83 16.32
CA ILE A 718 -25.13 20.16 16.37
C ILE A 718 -26.51 20.09 15.74
N GLY A 719 -27.53 20.59 16.44
CA GLY A 719 -28.92 20.50 16.05
C GLY A 719 -29.64 19.18 16.45
N ILE A 720 -28.89 18.15 16.90
CA ILE A 720 -29.45 16.90 17.40
C ILE A 720 -29.36 16.88 18.95
N ASP A 721 -28.15 17.04 19.52
CA ASP A 721 -27.92 16.98 20.97
C ASP A 721 -28.04 18.35 21.64
N ARG A 722 -27.86 19.42 20.89
CA ARG A 722 -28.10 20.81 21.33
C ARG A 722 -28.66 21.68 20.22
N ALA A 723 -29.46 22.66 20.58
CA ALA A 723 -29.95 23.67 19.64
C ALA A 723 -28.79 24.50 19.05
N TYR A 724 -29.00 25.01 17.84
CA TYR A 724 -28.07 25.95 17.22
C TYR A 724 -27.93 27.21 18.11
N THR A 725 -26.71 27.66 18.29
CA THR A 725 -26.42 28.95 18.88
C THR A 725 -26.21 30.01 17.78
N GLN A 726 -26.29 31.30 18.11
CA GLN A 726 -25.99 32.35 17.16
C GLN A 726 -24.59 32.20 16.56
N HIS A 727 -23.62 31.80 17.37
CA HIS A 727 -22.26 31.52 16.90
C HIS A 727 -22.17 30.39 15.87
N ASP A 728 -22.97 29.34 15.99
CA ASP A 728 -23.02 28.27 15.00
C ASP A 728 -23.62 28.77 13.67
N LEU A 729 -24.60 29.66 13.74
CA LEU A 729 -25.22 30.30 12.57
C LEU A 729 -24.24 31.26 11.87
N ASP A 730 -23.53 32.10 12.62
CA ASP A 730 -22.51 33.02 12.09
C ASP A 730 -21.35 32.21 11.43
N GLU A 731 -20.92 31.09 12.04
CA GLU A 731 -19.89 30.21 11.45
C GLU A 731 -20.41 29.56 10.16
N MET A 732 -21.66 29.12 10.11
CA MET A 732 -22.28 28.57 8.90
C MET A 732 -22.42 29.62 7.80
N GLU A 733 -22.79 30.85 8.12
CA GLU A 733 -22.84 31.98 7.17
C GLU A 733 -21.48 32.21 6.53
N THR A 734 -20.45 32.30 7.37
CA THR A 734 -19.07 32.52 6.89
C THR A 734 -18.60 31.34 6.00
N VAL A 735 -18.91 30.09 6.38
CA VAL A 735 -18.54 28.90 5.61
C VAL A 735 -19.29 28.82 4.28
N LEU A 736 -20.56 29.18 4.28
CA LEU A 736 -21.40 29.17 3.08
C LEU A 736 -21.21 30.43 2.20
N GLY A 737 -20.50 31.45 2.70
CA GLY A 737 -20.29 32.71 2.01
C GLY A 737 -21.55 33.56 1.87
N LEU A 738 -22.51 33.38 2.78
CA LEU A 738 -23.78 34.12 2.76
C LEU A 738 -23.58 35.58 3.14
N ASP A 739 -22.58 35.92 3.95
CA ASP A 739 -22.14 37.30 4.25
C ASP A 739 -21.91 38.13 2.98
N ALA A 740 -21.34 37.49 1.94
CA ALA A 740 -21.06 38.11 0.67
C ALA A 740 -22.31 38.34 -0.20
N LEU A 741 -23.42 37.68 0.13
CA LEU A 741 -24.70 37.77 -0.59
C LEU A 741 -25.67 38.74 0.09
N GLY A 742 -25.32 39.35 1.24
CA GLY A 742 -26.17 40.28 1.98
C GLY A 742 -27.45 39.63 2.53
N VAL A 743 -27.42 38.31 2.75
CA VAL A 743 -28.52 37.57 3.39
C VAL A 743 -28.24 37.57 4.89
N GLU A 744 -29.01 38.33 5.65
CA GLU A 744 -28.91 38.30 7.12
C GLU A 744 -29.48 37.00 7.67
N ALA A 745 -28.70 36.34 8.56
CA ALA A 745 -29.18 35.16 9.28
C ALA A 745 -30.35 35.51 10.19
N PRO A 746 -31.26 34.59 10.44
CA PRO A 746 -32.32 34.79 11.40
C PRO A 746 -31.71 34.96 12.80
N VAL A 747 -32.00 36.10 13.44
CA VAL A 747 -31.56 36.35 14.82
C VAL A 747 -32.35 35.43 15.75
N LEU A 748 -31.64 34.54 16.45
CA LEU A 748 -32.24 33.70 17.48
C LEU A 748 -32.57 34.53 18.72
N HIS A 749 -33.86 34.64 19.04
CA HIS A 749 -34.28 35.27 20.29
C HIS A 749 -33.99 34.32 21.47
N GLU A 750 -33.39 34.84 22.53
CA GLU A 750 -33.13 34.05 23.74
C GLU A 750 -34.43 33.38 24.27
N GLY A 751 -34.52 32.08 24.21
CA GLY A 751 -35.65 31.27 24.70
C GLY A 751 -36.46 30.52 23.65
N GLU A 752 -36.26 30.71 22.35
CA GLU A 752 -36.90 29.88 21.32
C GLU A 752 -35.94 28.83 20.77
N PRO A 753 -36.26 27.52 20.86
CA PRO A 753 -35.49 26.51 20.17
C PRO A 753 -35.71 26.65 18.66
N ALA A 754 -34.65 26.86 17.90
CA ALA A 754 -34.70 26.87 16.45
C ALA A 754 -35.13 25.47 15.97
N HIS A 755 -36.41 25.34 15.59
CA HIS A 755 -36.90 24.19 14.89
C HIS A 755 -36.50 24.35 13.41
N ALA A 756 -35.88 23.32 12.84
CA ALA A 756 -35.65 23.25 11.43
C ALA A 756 -36.99 23.41 10.69
N PRO A 757 -37.09 24.24 9.65
CA PRO A 757 -38.31 24.29 8.81
C PRO A 757 -38.54 22.90 8.21
N ALA A 758 -39.78 22.42 8.29
CA ALA A 758 -40.23 21.12 7.83
C ALA A 758 -40.02 20.88 6.33
#